data_1b3ef03bede9e19b4a079fdb8d5b52f1
#
_entry.id   1b3ef03bede9e19b4a079fdb8d5b52f1
#
_cell.length_a   1.000
_cell.length_b   1.000
_cell.length_c   1.000
_cell.angle_alpha   90.00
_cell.angle_beta   90.00
_cell.angle_gamma   90.00
#
_symmetry.space_group_name_H-M   'P 1'
#
loop_
_entity.id
_entity.type
_entity.pdbx_description
1 polymer ?
#
loop_
_entity_poly.entity_id
_entity_poly.type
_entity_poly.pdbx_seq_one_letter_code
_entity_poly.pdbx_strand_id
1 'polypeptide(L)'
;MSRRLSRRIPSPCRRIPSSCRGANSLRIAASLRTAARRAATLAASIALLGGGSVGLSTPVVAAPAAPAAAPTSVVLAGTFDTELGCSADWQPDCAQAKMTLRADGRWKASLNLPAGSYTYKAAVDNSWTENYGSGGVPGGANISLTVPSGGEKVGFVYDPDTHVVTDDSAMPVVTAAGDYQSGLGCAANWSATCTTTTMTDPEGTGVYTYTTTAIPAGAWNTKVILGHSWDTNYGAAGAAGGANIPFTVPADGARTTFSFNSATHLMTVVSNQGATAPLDTLGALYTSAATTFRIWSPESSNVSVTVGGASHAMTATTLSGYTNVYQAVVPGDLKDQPYQFSVGGVAVPDPYAQMVKPGTTQGVVVDTAAVTPSAGGWGSRPALVNREDAVVYELSAHDFTVDPSSGVDAAKRGKFLGLVQTGTTYGGVRTGIDHLKQLGVTAVQLMPSFDFGSTVPNWGYDPVDYNTPEEQYSQFTAPEDRIREYKDMVDQFHRNGIRVIMDVVYNHTYTKSVFGNITGKYYTGTDLSGTGNSIDDGDPMVSRMIQDSLEHWVRDYGVDGFRFDLAGVHYYKDAYNWANYLETTYPDRDLMFYGEPWNGGAGDPNEAQKVRYGTLPALAPVHFGAFNGVYRDAIRGGTNDNVMGFMGGSGNPSAIAFGLTGSPTDADSTATLSDLWTPAFADRPDQTMNYVSIHDNLNLYDKITYSGATGGATGTAGRIDRLAVGTVLTSQGVPVIAEGDEFLRSKVVNGDYDTAKNSYNAPDSVNAIHWGDKITNASAFTYYRDAIALRRATAALRLTTWSAIHNQLTTQVDGSTVIARISSDPGAPTTPDTIVVANPTTTAYTATLPSGTWTKALNSSGATSATDTSCDPQSVTVFTRT
;
A
#
# COMPACT_ATOMS: atom_id res chain seq x y z
N MET A 1 -49.22 -6.24 -41.00
CA MET A 1 -48.28 -6.57 -42.10
C MET A 1 -46.92 -5.99 -41.71
N SER A 2 -46.15 -6.74 -41.00
CA SER A 2 -45.14 -7.73 -41.36
C SER A 2 -44.01 -7.15 -42.20
N ARG A 3 -42.85 -6.92 -41.56
CA ARG A 3 -41.54 -7.56 -41.89
C ARG A 3 -40.45 -7.21 -40.90
N ARG A 4 -40.03 -8.24 -40.20
CA ARG A 4 -38.78 -8.30 -39.42
C ARG A 4 -37.57 -8.21 -40.38
N LEU A 5 -36.47 -7.52 -39.93
CA LEU A 5 -35.14 -7.74 -40.48
C LEU A 5 -34.18 -7.80 -39.29
N SER A 6 -33.79 -9.02 -38.96
CA SER A 6 -32.67 -9.35 -38.09
C SER A 6 -31.35 -9.06 -38.82
N ARG A 7 -30.46 -8.31 -38.24
CA ARG A 7 -29.04 -8.29 -38.63
C ARG A 7 -28.17 -8.94 -37.54
N ARG A 8 -27.67 -10.09 -37.88
CA ARG A 8 -26.59 -10.77 -37.19
C ARG A 8 -25.27 -10.02 -37.47
N ILE A 9 -24.47 -9.80 -36.46
CA ILE A 9 -23.06 -9.37 -36.53
C ILE A 9 -22.21 -10.62 -36.32
N PRO A 10 -21.25 -10.95 -37.18
CA PRO A 10 -20.39 -12.11 -37.01
C PRO A 10 -19.14 -11.79 -36.22
N SER A 11 -18.83 -12.64 -35.26
CA SER A 11 -17.50 -12.70 -34.59
C SER A 11 -16.42 -13.17 -35.56
N PRO A 12 -15.19 -12.67 -35.47
CA PRO A 12 -14.06 -13.31 -36.09
C PRO A 12 -13.17 -14.05 -35.07
N CYS A 13 -13.30 -15.36 -35.00
CA CYS A 13 -12.21 -16.25 -34.60
C CYS A 13 -11.08 -16.19 -35.62
N ARG A 14 -9.86 -15.88 -35.23
CA ARG A 14 -8.66 -16.24 -35.98
C ARG A 14 -7.69 -17.05 -35.13
N ARG A 15 -7.50 -18.26 -35.54
CA ARG A 15 -6.47 -19.23 -35.15
C ARG A 15 -5.10 -18.72 -35.57
N ILE A 16 -4.10 -18.89 -34.73
CA ILE A 16 -2.68 -18.75 -35.05
C ILE A 16 -2.13 -20.17 -35.26
N PRO A 17 -1.41 -20.44 -36.34
CA PRO A 17 -0.78 -21.75 -36.57
C PRO A 17 0.59 -21.88 -35.89
N SER A 18 0.81 -23.07 -35.34
CA SER A 18 2.10 -23.55 -34.87
C SER A 18 3.03 -23.84 -36.05
N SER A 19 4.26 -23.37 -36.01
CA SER A 19 5.49 -24.09 -36.35
C SER A 19 6.66 -23.12 -36.59
N CYS A 20 7.74 -23.31 -35.81
CA CYS A 20 9.09 -23.51 -36.36
C CYS A 20 10.07 -23.85 -35.26
N ARG A 21 10.54 -25.07 -35.29
CA ARG A 21 11.70 -25.52 -34.51
C ARG A 21 12.99 -25.02 -35.20
N GLY A 22 13.96 -24.61 -34.43
CA GLY A 22 15.32 -24.38 -34.87
C GLY A 22 16.28 -24.38 -33.70
N ALA A 23 16.95 -25.50 -33.51
CA ALA A 23 18.01 -25.69 -32.53
C ALA A 23 19.30 -24.96 -32.95
N ASN A 24 19.99 -24.38 -31.96
CA ASN A 24 21.46 -24.35 -32.03
C ASN A 24 22.06 -24.33 -30.61
N SER A 25 22.71 -25.42 -30.33
CA SER A 25 23.56 -25.68 -29.19
C SER A 25 24.92 -25.01 -29.37
N LEU A 26 25.39 -24.33 -28.31
CA LEU A 26 26.83 -24.11 -28.11
C LEU A 26 27.19 -24.33 -26.64
N ARG A 27 27.99 -25.38 -26.44
CA ARG A 27 28.67 -25.69 -25.18
C ARG A 27 29.85 -24.73 -24.99
N ILE A 28 30.07 -24.23 -23.77
CA ILE A 28 31.41 -23.91 -23.27
C ILE A 28 31.52 -24.40 -21.82
N ALA A 29 32.67 -24.99 -21.55
CA ALA A 29 33.02 -25.86 -20.45
C ALA A 29 33.32 -25.15 -19.12
N ALA A 30 33.20 -25.94 -18.08
CA ALA A 30 33.56 -25.71 -16.70
C ALA A 30 35.05 -25.35 -16.47
N SER A 31 35.31 -24.59 -15.41
CA SER A 31 36.53 -24.75 -14.62
C SER A 31 36.23 -24.58 -13.13
N LEU A 32 36.35 -25.69 -12.42
CA LEU A 32 36.49 -25.80 -10.97
C LEU A 32 37.83 -25.18 -10.51
N ARG A 33 37.83 -24.44 -9.42
CA ARG A 33 38.94 -24.48 -8.44
C ARG A 33 38.48 -24.25 -7.00
N THR A 34 38.72 -25.28 -6.27
CA THR A 34 38.71 -25.51 -4.83
C THR A 34 39.63 -24.58 -4.06
N ALA A 35 39.22 -24.10 -2.90
CA ALA A 35 40.15 -23.87 -1.78
C ALA A 35 39.41 -24.05 -0.44
N ALA A 36 39.92 -25.02 0.31
CA ALA A 36 39.47 -25.42 1.63
C ALA A 36 40.41 -24.87 2.70
N ARG A 37 39.85 -24.84 3.93
CA ARG A 37 40.53 -24.90 5.25
C ARG A 37 41.00 -23.60 5.93
N ARG A 38 40.39 -23.31 7.10
CA ARG A 38 41.03 -23.60 8.43
C ARG A 38 40.05 -23.46 9.55
N ALA A 39 39.82 -24.56 10.26
CA ALA A 39 39.29 -24.62 11.61
C ALA A 39 40.42 -24.34 12.62
N ALA A 40 40.09 -23.70 13.72
CA ALA A 40 40.91 -23.75 14.94
C ALA A 40 39.97 -23.72 16.16
N THR A 41 40.03 -24.81 16.85
CA THR A 41 39.48 -25.20 18.15
C THR A 41 40.11 -24.38 19.28
N LEU A 42 39.35 -24.03 20.31
CA LEU A 42 39.85 -24.08 21.69
C LEU A 42 38.69 -24.35 22.67
N ALA A 43 38.94 -25.31 23.56
CA ALA A 43 37.97 -25.91 24.49
C ALA A 43 38.18 -25.39 25.93
N ALA A 44 37.06 -25.41 26.64
CA ALA A 44 36.85 -25.81 28.05
C ALA A 44 37.58 -25.18 29.19
N SER A 45 36.84 -24.78 30.21
CA SER A 45 37.10 -25.20 31.59
C SER A 45 35.83 -25.12 32.44
N ILE A 46 35.51 -26.24 33.07
CA ILE A 46 34.49 -26.52 34.07
C ILE A 46 35.00 -26.15 35.47
N ALA A 47 34.12 -25.56 36.28
CA ALA A 47 34.26 -25.75 37.73
C ALA A 47 32.86 -25.78 38.39
N LEU A 48 32.56 -26.91 38.97
CA LEU A 48 31.48 -27.23 39.89
C LEU A 48 31.72 -26.69 41.30
N LEU A 49 30.63 -26.45 42.03
CA LEU A 49 30.29 -26.76 43.43
C LEU A 49 29.48 -25.59 44.01
N GLY A 50 28.35 -25.78 44.61
CA GLY A 50 27.82 -26.63 45.65
C GLY A 50 26.42 -26.19 46.04
N GLY A 51 25.64 -27.10 46.51
CA GLY A 51 24.23 -27.05 46.79
C GLY A 51 23.72 -26.26 47.98
N GLY A 52 22.43 -26.09 48.02
CA GLY A 52 21.69 -25.56 49.17
C GLY A 52 20.21 -25.38 48.92
N SER A 53 19.45 -26.38 49.36
CA SER A 53 18.06 -26.42 49.85
C SER A 53 16.96 -25.51 49.28
N VAL A 54 15.95 -26.17 48.85
CA VAL A 54 14.56 -25.95 48.46
C VAL A 54 13.79 -25.03 49.40
N GLY A 55 13.20 -23.98 48.80
CA GLY A 55 12.05 -23.25 49.33
C GLY A 55 11.03 -23.09 48.21
N LEU A 56 9.93 -23.81 48.28
CA LEU A 56 8.79 -23.64 47.37
C LEU A 56 8.10 -22.31 47.64
N SER A 57 8.34 -21.32 46.80
CA SER A 57 7.49 -20.15 46.70
C SER A 57 6.81 -20.18 45.33
N THR A 58 5.48 -20.17 45.35
CA THR A 58 4.62 -20.03 44.19
C THR A 58 4.99 -18.73 43.42
N PRO A 59 5.17 -18.78 42.07
CA PRO A 59 5.39 -17.56 41.35
C PRO A 59 4.09 -16.73 41.32
N VAL A 60 4.16 -15.54 41.88
CA VAL A 60 3.16 -14.50 41.63
C VAL A 60 3.40 -14.10 40.18
N VAL A 61 2.46 -14.43 39.30
CA VAL A 61 2.41 -13.89 37.92
C VAL A 61 2.19 -12.40 38.09
N ALA A 62 3.22 -11.60 37.83
CA ALA A 62 3.08 -10.16 37.71
C ALA A 62 2.11 -9.87 36.56
N ALA A 63 1.13 -8.99 36.81
CA ALA A 63 0.29 -8.47 35.76
C ALA A 63 1.17 -7.82 34.67
N PRO A 64 0.82 -7.94 33.37
CA PRO A 64 1.56 -7.25 32.32
C PRO A 64 1.61 -5.75 32.64
N ALA A 65 2.81 -5.19 32.57
CA ALA A 65 2.99 -3.73 32.72
C ALA A 65 2.12 -3.02 31.67
N ALA A 66 1.49 -1.94 32.07
CA ALA A 66 0.82 -1.06 31.11
C ALA A 66 1.83 -0.64 30.02
N PRO A 67 1.42 -0.54 28.75
CA PRO A 67 2.32 -0.07 27.70
C PRO A 67 2.90 1.28 28.12
N ALA A 68 4.22 1.45 27.93
CA ALA A 68 4.90 2.72 28.16
C ALA A 68 4.23 3.81 27.30
N ALA A 69 4.13 5.02 27.82
CA ALA A 69 3.65 6.13 27.01
C ALA A 69 4.59 6.35 25.82
N ALA A 70 4.02 6.62 24.65
CA ALA A 70 4.84 6.90 23.47
C ALA A 70 5.78 8.10 23.72
N PRO A 71 7.02 8.08 23.22
CA PRO A 71 7.96 9.20 23.37
C PRO A 71 7.36 10.50 22.83
N THR A 72 7.56 11.61 23.55
CA THR A 72 7.21 12.95 23.07
C THR A 72 8.40 13.65 22.39
N SER A 73 9.61 13.15 22.60
CA SER A 73 10.81 13.55 21.87
C SER A 73 11.91 12.46 21.98
N VAL A 74 12.74 12.39 20.96
CA VAL A 74 13.94 11.55 20.93
C VAL A 74 15.14 12.40 20.49
N VAL A 75 16.26 12.27 21.18
CA VAL A 75 17.52 13.00 20.91
C VAL A 75 18.65 11.98 20.81
N LEU A 76 19.48 12.12 19.78
CA LEU A 76 20.71 11.34 19.62
C LEU A 76 21.83 12.02 20.42
N ALA A 77 21.97 11.67 21.68
CA ALA A 77 22.99 12.26 22.53
C ALA A 77 24.30 11.47 22.43
N GLY A 78 25.38 12.14 22.08
CA GLY A 78 26.65 11.50 21.81
C GLY A 78 27.88 12.39 21.90
N THR A 79 29.04 11.82 21.55
CA THR A 79 30.33 12.54 21.48
C THR A 79 30.44 13.46 20.25
N PHE A 80 29.40 13.60 19.49
CA PHE A 80 29.27 14.50 18.34
C PHE A 80 28.43 15.74 18.66
N ASP A 81 27.88 15.86 19.85
CA ASP A 81 26.92 16.94 20.15
C ASP A 81 27.56 18.32 20.04
N THR A 82 28.84 18.44 20.50
CA THR A 82 29.58 19.69 20.34
C THR A 82 29.87 20.03 18.88
N GLU A 83 30.05 19.04 18.01
CA GLU A 83 30.25 19.21 16.57
C GLU A 83 28.98 19.74 15.88
N LEU A 84 27.83 19.45 16.44
CA LEU A 84 26.52 19.96 16.00
C LEU A 84 26.21 21.36 16.54
N GLY A 85 27.03 21.88 17.45
CA GLY A 85 26.86 23.18 18.11
C GLY A 85 26.07 23.12 19.42
N CYS A 86 25.96 21.94 20.04
CA CYS A 86 25.44 21.82 21.41
C CYS A 86 26.46 22.33 22.41
N SER A 87 26.03 22.63 23.63
CA SER A 87 26.93 23.23 24.65
C SER A 87 27.98 22.26 25.25
N ALA A 88 27.69 20.97 25.15
CA ALA A 88 28.60 19.88 25.57
C ALA A 88 28.24 18.58 24.87
N ASP A 89 29.12 17.58 24.89
CA ASP A 89 28.80 16.21 24.48
C ASP A 89 27.81 15.55 25.45
N TRP A 90 27.10 14.54 24.96
CA TRP A 90 26.15 13.77 25.76
C TRP A 90 24.99 14.60 26.32
N GLN A 91 24.43 15.52 25.50
CA GLN A 91 23.28 16.34 25.89
C GLN A 91 21.95 15.72 25.46
N PRO A 92 21.14 15.19 26.39
CA PRO A 92 19.86 14.54 26.05
C PRO A 92 18.78 15.52 25.58
N ASP A 93 19.03 16.81 25.68
CA ASP A 93 18.13 17.91 25.27
C ASP A 93 18.72 18.76 24.13
N CYS A 94 19.79 18.31 23.46
CA CYS A 94 20.38 19.03 22.34
C CYS A 94 19.40 19.16 21.18
N ALA A 95 19.01 20.41 20.87
CA ALA A 95 18.03 20.68 19.80
C ALA A 95 18.54 20.30 18.41
N GLN A 96 19.87 20.35 18.15
CA GLN A 96 20.50 20.03 16.88
C GLN A 96 20.55 18.52 16.60
N ALA A 97 20.53 17.69 17.65
CA ALA A 97 20.52 16.24 17.56
C ALA A 97 19.12 15.64 17.77
N LYS A 98 18.08 16.49 17.82
CA LYS A 98 16.70 16.07 18.01
C LYS A 98 16.17 15.37 16.74
N MET A 99 15.55 14.23 16.93
CA MET A 99 14.87 13.48 15.87
C MET A 99 13.46 14.02 15.63
N THR A 100 12.96 13.82 14.43
CA THR A 100 11.61 14.18 14.02
C THR A 100 10.76 12.92 13.95
N LEU A 101 9.59 12.95 14.58
CA LEU A 101 8.62 11.86 14.50
C LEU A 101 8.09 11.75 13.06
N ARG A 102 8.05 10.52 12.55
CA ARG A 102 7.50 10.18 11.24
C ARG A 102 6.04 9.72 11.37
N ALA A 103 5.36 9.67 10.26
CA ALA A 103 4.00 9.14 10.17
C ALA A 103 3.90 7.66 10.62
N ASP A 104 4.97 6.89 10.38
CA ASP A 104 5.07 5.47 10.77
C ASP A 104 5.40 5.25 12.27
N GLY A 105 5.36 6.30 13.09
CA GLY A 105 5.67 6.23 14.52
C GLY A 105 7.15 6.18 14.87
N ARG A 106 8.04 6.01 13.89
CA ARG A 106 9.50 6.03 14.08
C ARG A 106 10.05 7.46 14.06
N TRP A 107 11.24 7.65 14.65
CA TRP A 107 11.89 8.94 14.71
C TRP A 107 13.08 8.96 13.77
N LYS A 108 13.24 10.02 12.97
CA LYS A 108 14.33 10.19 12.00
C LYS A 108 15.11 11.46 12.24
N ALA A 109 16.45 11.38 12.05
CA ALA A 109 17.34 12.52 11.93
C ALA A 109 18.31 12.33 10.77
N SER A 110 18.88 13.43 10.27
CA SER A 110 20.03 13.42 9.37
C SER A 110 21.00 14.49 9.83
N LEU A 111 22.19 14.08 10.26
CA LEU A 111 23.19 14.94 10.89
C LEU A 111 24.42 15.06 10.00
N ASN A 112 24.92 16.29 9.78
CA ASN A 112 26.21 16.51 9.12
C ASN A 112 27.32 16.40 10.17
N LEU A 113 28.13 15.35 10.09
CA LEU A 113 29.18 15.08 11.06
C LEU A 113 30.56 15.22 10.40
N PRO A 114 31.54 15.89 11.06
CA PRO A 114 32.94 15.86 10.64
C PRO A 114 33.50 14.44 10.65
N ALA A 115 34.63 14.25 9.97
CA ALA A 115 35.37 12.98 10.05
C ALA A 115 35.79 12.67 11.49
N GLY A 116 35.51 11.48 11.96
CA GLY A 116 35.80 11.08 13.34
C GLY A 116 35.16 9.74 13.72
N SER A 117 35.52 9.31 14.95
CA SER A 117 34.87 8.18 15.60
C SER A 117 34.05 8.68 16.77
N TYR A 118 32.76 8.38 16.74
CA TYR A 118 31.80 8.87 17.71
C TYR A 118 31.09 7.71 18.42
N THR A 119 30.46 8.02 19.55
CA THR A 119 29.58 7.11 20.24
C THR A 119 28.31 7.87 20.68
N TYR A 120 27.16 7.22 20.65
CA TYR A 120 25.90 7.86 20.96
C TYR A 120 24.86 6.89 21.57
N LYS A 121 23.74 7.43 22.03
CA LYS A 121 22.53 6.73 22.47
C LYS A 121 21.30 7.54 22.07
N ALA A 122 20.16 6.89 22.05
CA ALA A 122 18.87 7.58 22.02
C ALA A 122 18.49 7.97 23.47
N ALA A 123 18.22 9.25 23.70
CA ALA A 123 17.65 9.77 24.92
C ALA A 123 16.21 10.17 24.66
N VAL A 124 15.27 9.66 25.48
CA VAL A 124 13.86 9.88 25.34
C VAL A 124 13.40 11.04 26.25
N ASP A 125 12.47 11.86 25.76
CA ASP A 125 11.86 12.98 26.47
C ASP A 125 12.87 13.98 27.05
N ASN A 126 13.94 14.25 26.28
CA ASN A 126 15.02 15.18 26.60
C ASN A 126 15.69 14.86 27.97
N SER A 127 15.81 13.58 28.31
CA SER A 127 16.26 13.15 29.65
C SER A 127 17.05 11.84 29.56
N TRP A 128 18.00 11.65 30.48
CA TRP A 128 18.67 10.36 30.66
C TRP A 128 17.86 9.35 31.48
N THR A 129 16.68 9.73 31.97
CA THR A 129 15.82 8.83 32.75
C THR A 129 15.41 7.61 31.94
N GLU A 130 15.17 7.83 30.64
CA GLU A 130 14.92 6.80 29.67
C GLU A 130 15.89 6.99 28.51
N ASN A 131 16.75 5.98 28.27
CA ASN A 131 17.72 6.00 27.18
C ASN A 131 18.03 4.60 26.70
N TYR A 132 18.40 4.47 25.45
CA TYR A 132 18.65 3.22 24.78
C TYR A 132 19.99 3.23 24.05
N GLY A 133 20.78 2.17 24.26
CA GLY A 133 22.05 1.97 23.59
C GLY A 133 21.98 0.88 22.52
N SER A 134 23.10 0.24 22.26
CA SER A 134 23.23 -0.80 21.22
C SER A 134 22.19 -1.91 21.41
N GLY A 135 21.53 -2.26 20.33
CA GLY A 135 20.48 -3.27 20.32
C GLY A 135 19.18 -2.89 21.05
N GLY A 136 18.93 -1.59 21.27
CA GLY A 136 17.70 -1.13 21.92
C GLY A 136 17.67 -1.41 23.45
N VAL A 137 18.82 -1.72 24.05
CA VAL A 137 18.92 -2.07 25.47
C VAL A 137 18.75 -0.82 26.33
N PRO A 138 17.81 -0.78 27.33
CA PRO A 138 17.66 0.34 28.24
C PRO A 138 18.96 0.58 29.04
N GLY A 139 19.50 1.80 28.99
CA GLY A 139 20.78 2.15 29.59
C GLY A 139 22.00 1.40 29.02
N GLY A 140 21.83 0.68 27.90
CA GLY A 140 22.81 -0.24 27.30
C GLY A 140 24.14 0.41 26.88
N ALA A 141 25.01 -0.37 26.24
CA ALA A 141 26.29 0.13 25.73
C ALA A 141 26.09 1.22 24.68
N ASN A 142 27.02 2.15 24.56
CA ASN A 142 26.99 3.17 23.53
C ASN A 142 27.08 2.54 22.13
N ILE A 143 26.36 3.11 21.17
CA ILE A 143 26.43 2.75 19.77
C ILE A 143 27.65 3.46 19.17
N SER A 144 28.46 2.73 18.42
CA SER A 144 29.66 3.29 17.77
C SER A 144 29.36 3.72 16.35
N LEU A 145 29.88 4.88 15.96
CA LEU A 145 29.73 5.50 14.65
C LEU A 145 31.10 5.95 14.15
N THR A 146 31.40 5.68 12.88
CA THR A 146 32.63 6.17 12.25
C THR A 146 32.31 6.93 10.98
N VAL A 147 32.69 8.20 10.95
CA VAL A 147 32.54 9.08 9.79
C VAL A 147 33.86 9.16 9.04
N PRO A 148 33.91 8.87 7.73
CA PRO A 148 35.14 8.86 6.94
C PRO A 148 35.76 10.25 6.76
N SER A 149 37.00 10.28 6.25
CA SER A 149 37.71 11.53 5.96
C SER A 149 36.92 12.40 4.97
N GLY A 150 36.68 13.65 5.34
CA GLY A 150 35.86 14.59 4.56
C GLY A 150 34.55 14.96 5.22
N GLY A 151 34.13 14.21 6.24
CA GLY A 151 32.84 14.38 6.88
C GLY A 151 31.70 13.76 6.04
N GLU A 152 30.56 13.55 6.66
CA GLU A 152 29.42 12.90 6.03
C GLU A 152 28.09 13.37 6.62
N LYS A 153 27.03 13.28 5.84
CA LYS A 153 25.66 13.32 6.34
C LYS A 153 25.23 11.90 6.68
N VAL A 154 24.97 11.64 7.94
CA VAL A 154 24.52 10.36 8.45
C VAL A 154 23.03 10.43 8.75
N GLY A 155 22.28 9.47 8.25
CA GLY A 155 20.87 9.24 8.55
C GLY A 155 20.72 8.34 9.78
N PHE A 156 19.69 8.59 10.58
CA PHE A 156 19.36 7.82 11.78
C PHE A 156 17.86 7.55 11.83
N VAL A 157 17.48 6.35 12.25
CA VAL A 157 16.11 6.00 12.62
C VAL A 157 16.10 5.35 14.01
N TYR A 158 15.21 5.81 14.87
CA TYR A 158 14.89 5.18 16.15
C TYR A 158 13.47 4.62 16.08
N ASP A 159 13.34 3.36 16.43
CA ASP A 159 12.08 2.64 16.51
C ASP A 159 11.63 2.56 17.99
N PRO A 160 10.50 3.17 18.35
CA PRO A 160 10.03 3.19 19.74
C PRO A 160 9.50 1.84 20.26
N ASP A 161 9.20 0.90 19.38
CA ASP A 161 8.68 -0.41 19.80
C ASP A 161 9.81 -1.38 20.17
N THR A 162 10.93 -1.31 19.43
CA THR A 162 12.13 -2.13 19.66
C THR A 162 13.20 -1.38 20.42
N HIS A 163 13.09 -0.04 20.48
CA HIS A 163 14.08 0.90 21.02
C HIS A 163 15.44 0.86 20.31
N VAL A 164 15.49 0.25 19.12
CA VAL A 164 16.71 0.17 18.32
C VAL A 164 16.92 1.48 17.56
N VAL A 165 18.18 1.97 17.57
CA VAL A 165 18.63 3.01 16.65
C VAL A 165 19.44 2.36 15.55
N THR A 166 19.12 2.66 14.30
CA THR A 166 19.91 2.32 13.12
C THR A 166 20.51 3.58 12.52
N ASP A 167 21.69 3.46 11.92
CA ASP A 167 22.32 4.51 11.14
C ASP A 167 22.96 3.96 9.86
N ASP A 168 23.21 4.82 8.87
CA ASP A 168 23.76 4.44 7.58
C ASP A 168 25.27 4.71 7.43
N SER A 169 25.96 4.98 8.53
CA SER A 169 27.40 5.30 8.52
C SER A 169 28.31 4.17 7.99
N ALA A 170 27.86 2.92 8.08
CA ALA A 170 28.58 1.76 7.54
C ALA A 170 28.30 1.50 6.06
N MET A 171 27.37 2.24 5.45
CA MET A 171 26.95 2.08 4.07
C MET A 171 27.78 2.97 3.13
N PRO A 172 27.81 2.68 1.82
CA PRO A 172 28.45 3.56 0.86
C PRO A 172 27.85 4.96 0.88
N VAL A 173 28.68 5.99 0.95
CA VAL A 173 28.22 7.39 0.83
C VAL A 173 27.69 7.62 -0.56
N VAL A 174 26.44 8.07 -0.67
CA VAL A 174 25.76 8.36 -1.92
C VAL A 174 25.51 9.86 -2.06
N THR A 175 25.98 10.48 -3.14
CA THR A 175 25.82 11.93 -3.38
C THR A 175 25.04 12.17 -4.68
N ALA A 176 23.98 12.97 -4.61
CA ALA A 176 23.29 13.51 -5.79
C ALA A 176 24.06 14.73 -6.30
N ALA A 177 24.99 14.53 -7.23
CA ALA A 177 25.80 15.60 -7.80
C ALA A 177 25.14 16.19 -9.07
N GLY A 178 25.13 17.52 -9.18
CA GLY A 178 24.46 18.17 -10.29
C GLY A 178 24.84 19.65 -10.48
N ASP A 179 24.25 20.25 -11.50
CA ASP A 179 24.47 21.68 -11.85
C ASP A 179 23.72 22.65 -10.92
N TYR A 180 22.98 22.16 -9.95
CA TYR A 180 22.23 22.91 -8.93
C TYR A 180 22.98 23.04 -7.58
N GLN A 181 24.04 22.30 -7.36
CA GLN A 181 24.68 22.15 -6.05
C GLN A 181 25.26 23.44 -5.46
N SER A 182 25.82 24.33 -6.30
CA SER A 182 26.34 25.62 -5.83
C SER A 182 25.22 26.50 -5.24
N GLY A 183 23.99 26.39 -5.75
CA GLY A 183 22.82 27.06 -5.20
C GLY A 183 22.39 26.53 -3.83
N LEU A 184 22.81 25.32 -3.47
CA LEU A 184 22.54 24.66 -2.18
C LEU A 184 23.66 24.85 -1.15
N GLY A 185 24.65 25.70 -1.45
CA GLY A 185 25.77 25.96 -0.55
C GLY A 185 26.97 25.03 -0.71
N CYS A 186 26.99 24.17 -1.75
CA CYS A 186 28.19 23.42 -2.09
C CYS A 186 29.28 24.34 -2.68
N ALA A 187 30.55 23.97 -2.54
CA ALA A 187 31.66 24.75 -3.04
C ALA A 187 31.65 24.92 -4.57
N ALA A 188 31.04 24.00 -5.30
CA ALA A 188 30.89 24.02 -6.75
C ALA A 188 29.74 23.10 -7.18
N ASN A 189 29.24 23.28 -8.38
CA ASN A 189 28.40 22.30 -9.06
C ASN A 189 29.20 21.04 -9.39
N TRP A 190 28.52 19.91 -9.48
CA TRP A 190 29.11 18.59 -9.75
C TRP A 190 30.17 18.17 -8.70
N SER A 191 29.96 18.58 -7.45
CA SER A 191 30.85 18.25 -6.33
C SER A 191 30.53 16.85 -5.77
N ALA A 192 31.46 15.94 -5.90
CA ALA A 192 31.35 14.58 -5.34
C ALA A 192 31.35 14.56 -3.81
N THR A 193 31.92 15.60 -3.20
CA THR A 193 32.17 15.68 -1.75
C THR A 193 31.20 16.63 -1.03
N CYS A 194 30.12 17.08 -1.71
CA CYS A 194 29.16 17.97 -1.07
C CYS A 194 28.23 17.20 -0.14
N THR A 195 28.39 17.37 1.16
CA THR A 195 27.57 16.72 2.19
C THR A 195 26.12 17.21 2.20
N THR A 196 25.84 18.41 1.70
CA THR A 196 24.46 18.95 1.57
C THR A 196 23.59 18.06 0.71
N THR A 197 24.12 17.46 -0.36
CA THR A 197 23.39 16.63 -1.31
C THR A 197 23.69 15.14 -1.13
N THR A 198 24.25 14.74 0.02
CA THR A 198 24.36 13.33 0.40
C THR A 198 22.96 12.76 0.66
N MET A 199 22.71 11.62 0.07
CA MET A 199 21.48 10.83 0.23
C MET A 199 21.66 9.84 1.37
N THR A 200 20.62 9.56 2.14
CA THR A 200 20.67 8.70 3.34
C THR A 200 19.71 7.53 3.23
N ASP A 201 20.10 6.38 3.78
CA ASP A 201 19.27 5.16 3.91
C ASP A 201 19.47 4.52 5.30
N PRO A 202 19.00 5.18 6.38
CA PRO A 202 19.24 4.69 7.74
C PRO A 202 18.42 3.43 8.09
N GLU A 203 17.53 3.01 7.21
CA GLU A 203 16.71 1.81 7.38
C GLU A 203 17.34 0.57 6.73
N GLY A 204 18.42 0.75 5.96
CA GLY A 204 19.11 -0.34 5.26
C GLY A 204 18.27 -0.98 4.15
N THR A 205 17.39 -0.19 3.53
CA THR A 205 16.48 -0.65 2.46
C THR A 205 17.18 -0.79 1.11
N GLY A 206 18.39 -0.22 0.96
CA GLY A 206 19.06 -0.06 -0.33
C GLY A 206 18.55 1.14 -1.13
N VAL A 207 17.53 1.86 -0.63
CA VAL A 207 16.96 3.06 -1.27
C VAL A 207 17.41 4.32 -0.52
N TYR A 208 18.37 5.03 -1.10
CA TYR A 208 18.89 6.28 -0.56
C TYR A 208 18.02 7.45 -0.99
N THR A 209 17.73 8.38 -0.09
CA THR A 209 16.91 9.55 -0.37
C THR A 209 17.55 10.87 0.03
N TYR A 210 17.31 11.94 -0.74
CA TYR A 210 17.61 13.33 -0.40
C TYR A 210 16.48 14.22 -0.84
N THR A 211 15.95 15.04 0.04
CA THR A 211 14.86 15.97 -0.26
C THR A 211 15.25 17.40 0.06
N THR A 212 14.88 18.34 -0.82
CA THR A 212 15.14 19.77 -0.64
C THR A 212 14.05 20.61 -1.31
N THR A 213 13.82 21.81 -0.80
CA THR A 213 12.96 22.84 -1.41
C THR A 213 13.79 24.04 -1.92
N ALA A 214 15.12 23.94 -1.86
CA ALA A 214 16.01 25.07 -2.12
C ALA A 214 16.54 25.13 -3.57
N ILE A 215 16.18 24.15 -4.42
CA ILE A 215 16.55 24.21 -5.85
C ILE A 215 15.59 25.18 -6.56
N PRO A 216 16.09 26.23 -7.24
CA PRO A 216 15.24 27.17 -7.95
C PRO A 216 14.46 26.54 -9.11
N ALA A 217 13.37 27.17 -9.52
CA ALA A 217 12.65 26.80 -10.73
C ALA A 217 13.58 26.76 -11.95
N GLY A 218 13.47 25.70 -12.76
CA GLY A 218 14.32 25.54 -13.94
C GLY A 218 14.56 24.10 -14.34
N ALA A 219 15.33 23.92 -15.41
CA ALA A 219 15.79 22.62 -15.89
C ALA A 219 17.21 22.35 -15.36
N TRP A 220 17.42 21.21 -14.76
CA TRP A 220 18.63 20.81 -14.06
C TRP A 220 19.07 19.40 -14.47
N ASN A 221 20.30 19.06 -14.16
CA ASN A 221 20.88 17.75 -14.41
C ASN A 221 21.55 17.21 -13.15
N THR A 222 21.50 15.90 -12.94
CA THR A 222 22.13 15.22 -11.82
C THR A 222 22.76 13.89 -12.24
N LYS A 223 23.60 13.34 -11.35
CA LYS A 223 24.11 11.97 -11.34
C LYS A 223 24.27 11.50 -9.93
N VAL A 224 24.30 10.20 -9.75
CA VAL A 224 24.70 9.58 -8.47
C VAL A 224 26.20 9.35 -8.44
N ILE A 225 26.82 9.67 -7.32
CA ILE A 225 28.22 9.40 -7.05
C ILE A 225 28.33 8.56 -5.77
N LEU A 226 29.17 7.56 -5.78
CA LEU A 226 29.46 6.74 -4.60
C LEU A 226 30.86 7.04 -4.06
N GLY A 227 30.98 7.07 -2.72
CA GLY A 227 32.29 7.16 -2.03
C GLY A 227 33.00 8.49 -2.22
N HIS A 228 32.30 9.60 -2.41
CA HIS A 228 32.86 10.94 -2.61
C HIS A 228 33.84 11.06 -3.80
N SER A 229 33.82 10.11 -4.75
CA SER A 229 34.69 10.09 -5.92
C SER A 229 33.91 9.85 -7.21
N TRP A 230 34.32 10.51 -8.29
CA TRP A 230 33.78 10.25 -9.62
C TRP A 230 34.14 8.87 -10.20
N ASP A 231 34.96 8.08 -9.51
CA ASP A 231 35.39 6.75 -9.98
C ASP A 231 34.18 5.81 -10.12
N THR A 232 33.22 5.94 -9.22
CA THR A 232 31.95 5.21 -9.28
C THR A 232 30.81 6.19 -9.37
N ASN A 233 30.15 6.26 -10.54
CA ASN A 233 28.99 7.11 -10.75
C ASN A 233 27.98 6.46 -11.69
N TYR A 234 26.71 6.82 -11.50
CA TYR A 234 25.60 6.32 -12.29
C TYR A 234 24.79 7.49 -12.87
N GLY A 235 24.35 7.32 -14.10
CA GLY A 235 23.54 8.30 -14.82
C GLY A 235 22.18 7.74 -15.22
N ALA A 236 21.65 8.24 -16.32
CA ALA A 236 20.34 7.85 -16.84
C ALA A 236 20.25 6.33 -17.01
N ALA A 237 19.08 5.79 -16.65
CA ALA A 237 18.80 4.34 -16.66
C ALA A 237 19.75 3.47 -15.80
N GLY A 238 20.37 4.05 -14.76
CA GLY A 238 21.30 3.33 -13.89
C GLY A 238 22.64 2.97 -14.54
N ALA A 239 22.96 3.54 -15.70
CA ALA A 239 24.19 3.21 -16.43
C ALA A 239 25.42 3.76 -15.72
N ALA A 240 26.42 2.88 -15.47
CA ALA A 240 27.72 3.29 -14.93
C ALA A 240 28.42 4.29 -15.87
N GLY A 241 28.79 5.47 -15.35
CA GLY A 241 29.33 6.58 -16.17
C GLY A 241 28.32 7.16 -17.17
N GLY A 242 27.05 6.77 -17.11
CA GLY A 242 26.01 7.09 -18.09
C GLY A 242 25.74 8.59 -18.27
N ALA A 243 24.80 8.93 -19.16
CA ALA A 243 24.39 10.32 -19.40
C ALA A 243 23.81 10.97 -18.12
N ASN A 244 23.83 12.30 -18.06
CA ASN A 244 23.18 13.03 -16.97
C ASN A 244 21.68 12.71 -16.94
N ILE A 245 21.11 12.74 -15.74
CA ILE A 245 19.68 12.58 -15.51
C ILE A 245 19.05 13.98 -15.50
N PRO A 246 18.27 14.34 -16.53
CA PRO A 246 17.60 15.64 -16.56
C PRO A 246 16.38 15.63 -15.65
N PHE A 247 16.12 16.74 -14.97
CA PHE A 247 14.89 16.98 -14.22
C PHE A 247 14.48 18.46 -14.28
N THR A 248 13.23 18.73 -13.97
CA THR A 248 12.71 20.10 -13.96
C THR A 248 12.11 20.40 -12.59
N VAL A 249 12.50 21.55 -12.03
CA VAL A 249 11.86 22.13 -10.84
C VAL A 249 10.80 23.11 -11.32
N PRO A 250 9.52 22.86 -11.08
CA PRO A 250 8.43 23.61 -11.71
C PRO A 250 8.25 25.03 -11.15
N ALA A 251 8.63 25.29 -9.92
CA ALA A 251 8.53 26.58 -9.24
C ALA A 251 9.57 26.69 -8.13
N ASP A 252 9.90 27.92 -7.73
CA ASP A 252 10.75 28.17 -6.54
C ASP A 252 10.06 27.60 -5.29
N GLY A 253 10.82 26.91 -4.44
CA GLY A 253 10.28 26.24 -3.25
C GLY A 253 9.62 24.90 -3.52
N ALA A 254 9.60 24.41 -4.77
CA ALA A 254 9.11 23.07 -5.07
C ALA A 254 9.92 22.00 -4.34
N ARG A 255 9.22 21.08 -3.70
CA ARG A 255 9.85 19.96 -3.01
C ARG A 255 10.43 19.01 -4.06
N THR A 256 11.75 18.88 -4.08
CA THR A 256 12.48 18.00 -4.98
C THR A 256 13.07 16.85 -4.17
N THR A 257 12.67 15.62 -4.49
CA THR A 257 13.17 14.39 -3.87
C THR A 257 13.97 13.61 -4.89
N PHE A 258 15.18 13.26 -4.50
CA PHE A 258 16.09 12.36 -5.19
C PHE A 258 15.99 11.00 -4.50
N SER A 259 15.83 9.95 -5.26
CA SER A 259 15.74 8.58 -4.76
C SER A 259 16.65 7.68 -5.59
N PHE A 260 17.58 6.99 -4.97
CA PHE A 260 18.55 6.10 -5.62
C PHE A 260 18.45 4.70 -5.03
N ASN A 261 18.21 3.73 -5.88
CA ASN A 261 18.24 2.31 -5.51
C ASN A 261 19.64 1.73 -5.81
N SER A 262 20.31 1.25 -4.77
CA SER A 262 21.69 0.75 -4.85
C SER A 262 21.82 -0.58 -5.60
N ALA A 263 20.76 -1.39 -5.65
CA ALA A 263 20.76 -2.67 -6.35
C ALA A 263 20.56 -2.50 -7.86
N THR A 264 19.65 -1.62 -8.28
CA THR A 264 19.36 -1.35 -9.69
C THR A 264 20.18 -0.21 -10.26
N HIS A 265 20.85 0.58 -9.41
CA HIS A 265 21.54 1.82 -9.73
C HIS A 265 20.64 2.90 -10.38
N LEU A 266 19.33 2.72 -10.29
CA LEU A 266 18.38 3.71 -10.80
C LEU A 266 18.27 4.88 -9.84
N MET A 267 18.33 6.09 -10.39
CA MET A 267 17.99 7.31 -9.67
C MET A 267 16.76 7.95 -10.30
N THR A 268 15.78 8.25 -9.49
CA THR A 268 14.63 9.07 -9.86
C THR A 268 14.74 10.43 -9.20
N VAL A 269 14.30 11.46 -9.88
CA VAL A 269 14.16 12.81 -9.31
C VAL A 269 12.74 13.25 -9.56
N VAL A 270 12.03 13.50 -8.47
CA VAL A 270 10.67 13.98 -8.50
C VAL A 270 10.66 15.37 -7.89
N SER A 271 10.19 16.35 -8.66
CA SER A 271 10.00 17.71 -8.17
C SER A 271 8.54 18.07 -8.36
N ASN A 272 7.86 18.31 -7.25
CA ASN A 272 6.48 18.76 -7.25
C ASN A 272 6.42 20.23 -6.86
N GLN A 273 5.46 20.93 -7.39
CA GLN A 273 5.09 22.22 -6.82
C GLN A 273 4.60 21.91 -5.41
N GLY A 274 5.40 22.24 -4.40
CA GLY A 274 4.96 22.12 -3.02
C GLY A 274 3.55 22.69 -2.91
N ALA A 275 2.72 22.13 -2.04
CA ALA A 275 1.35 22.56 -1.84
C ALA A 275 1.27 24.04 -1.40
N THR A 276 1.49 24.94 -2.32
CA THR A 276 1.36 26.39 -2.07
C THR A 276 0.00 26.93 -2.50
N ALA A 277 -0.77 26.13 -3.26
CA ALA A 277 -2.17 26.45 -3.52
C ALA A 277 -3.02 25.65 -2.53
N PRO A 278 -3.84 26.30 -1.69
CA PRO A 278 -4.78 25.58 -0.85
C PRO A 278 -5.71 24.76 -1.74
N LEU A 279 -6.17 23.62 -1.24
CA LEU A 279 -7.37 22.96 -1.71
C LEU A 279 -8.47 24.00 -1.93
N ASP A 280 -9.49 23.61 -2.65
CA ASP A 280 -10.61 24.52 -2.95
C ASP A 280 -10.18 25.69 -3.82
N THR A 281 -9.32 25.40 -4.79
CA THR A 281 -8.90 26.42 -5.78
C THR A 281 -9.83 26.43 -6.98
N LEU A 282 -10.36 25.28 -7.39
CA LEU A 282 -11.35 25.14 -8.48
C LEU A 282 -12.69 24.62 -7.92
N GLY A 283 -13.72 24.62 -8.75
CA GLY A 283 -15.09 24.26 -8.38
C GLY A 283 -15.88 25.42 -7.76
N ALA A 284 -16.85 25.08 -6.92
CA ALA A 284 -17.72 26.01 -6.21
C ALA A 284 -17.21 26.27 -4.78
N LEU A 285 -16.54 27.39 -4.57
CA LEU A 285 -15.96 27.81 -3.30
C LEU A 285 -16.97 28.64 -2.53
N TYR A 286 -17.63 28.03 -1.58
CA TYR A 286 -18.74 28.61 -0.82
C TYR A 286 -18.28 29.47 0.34
N THR A 287 -18.97 30.58 0.53
CA THR A 287 -19.10 31.31 1.79
C THR A 287 -20.57 31.78 1.89
N SER A 288 -21.06 32.10 3.09
CA SER A 288 -22.42 32.63 3.27
C SER A 288 -22.64 34.02 2.62
N ALA A 289 -21.56 34.71 2.27
CA ALA A 289 -21.63 36.05 1.60
C ALA A 289 -21.60 35.94 0.08
N ALA A 290 -20.91 34.93 -0.48
CA ALA A 290 -20.76 34.70 -1.91
C ALA A 290 -20.20 33.32 -2.21
N THR A 291 -20.49 32.80 -3.39
CA THR A 291 -19.80 31.61 -3.94
C THR A 291 -18.90 32.01 -5.10
N THR A 292 -17.64 31.60 -5.05
CA THR A 292 -16.69 31.76 -6.14
C THR A 292 -16.66 30.48 -6.95
N PHE A 293 -17.08 30.54 -8.21
CA PHE A 293 -17.05 29.43 -9.16
C PHE A 293 -15.81 29.53 -10.02
N ARG A 294 -15.05 28.44 -10.16
CA ARG A 294 -13.85 28.37 -10.99
C ARG A 294 -13.81 27.08 -11.79
N ILE A 295 -13.41 27.19 -13.06
CA ILE A 295 -13.22 26.02 -13.93
C ILE A 295 -11.98 26.21 -14.81
N TRP A 296 -11.25 25.14 -15.06
CA TRP A 296 -10.18 25.10 -16.07
C TRP A 296 -10.78 24.91 -17.45
N SER A 297 -10.46 25.84 -18.37
CA SER A 297 -10.95 25.84 -19.74
C SER A 297 -9.86 26.32 -20.68
N PRO A 298 -8.91 25.45 -21.13
CA PRO A 298 -7.76 25.86 -21.90
C PRO A 298 -8.05 26.22 -23.37
N GLU A 299 -9.18 25.77 -23.91
CA GLU A 299 -9.49 25.87 -25.34
C GLU A 299 -10.65 26.83 -25.64
N SER A 300 -11.40 27.26 -24.63
CA SER A 300 -12.57 28.14 -24.81
C SER A 300 -12.55 29.28 -23.79
N SER A 301 -12.74 30.50 -24.27
CA SER A 301 -12.97 31.69 -23.45
C SER A 301 -14.47 32.03 -23.27
N ASN A 302 -15.37 31.33 -23.94
CA ASN A 302 -16.81 31.41 -23.73
C ASN A 302 -17.23 30.52 -22.59
N VAL A 303 -17.06 31.00 -21.36
CA VAL A 303 -17.31 30.21 -20.13
C VAL A 303 -18.33 30.96 -19.27
N SER A 304 -19.30 30.23 -18.76
CA SER A 304 -20.30 30.73 -17.81
C SER A 304 -20.70 29.68 -16.78
N VAL A 305 -21.28 30.14 -15.67
CA VAL A 305 -21.95 29.28 -14.67
C VAL A 305 -23.39 29.71 -14.52
N THR A 306 -24.31 28.76 -14.49
CA THR A 306 -25.73 28.98 -14.15
C THR A 306 -25.97 28.49 -12.75
N VAL A 307 -26.48 29.35 -11.87
CA VAL A 307 -26.85 29.03 -10.49
C VAL A 307 -28.09 29.85 -10.11
N GLY A 308 -29.02 29.30 -9.33
CA GLY A 308 -30.26 29.97 -8.97
C GLY A 308 -31.13 30.40 -10.18
N GLY A 309 -30.95 29.72 -11.32
CA GLY A 309 -31.63 30.03 -12.60
C GLY A 309 -31.04 31.23 -13.37
N ALA A 310 -29.98 31.87 -12.88
CA ALA A 310 -29.29 32.98 -13.55
C ALA A 310 -27.94 32.50 -14.13
N SER A 311 -27.60 32.98 -15.35
CA SER A 311 -26.32 32.70 -15.97
C SER A 311 -25.34 33.87 -15.71
N HIS A 312 -24.14 33.53 -15.24
CA HIS A 312 -23.07 34.45 -14.93
C HIS A 312 -21.88 34.17 -15.85
N ALA A 313 -21.48 35.17 -16.64
CA ALA A 313 -20.28 35.04 -17.46
C ALA A 313 -19.03 35.00 -16.58
N MET A 314 -18.09 34.11 -16.93
CA MET A 314 -16.84 33.94 -16.21
C MET A 314 -15.69 34.67 -16.92
N THR A 315 -14.75 35.20 -16.14
CA THR A 315 -13.58 35.91 -16.64
C THR A 315 -12.31 35.13 -16.30
N ALA A 316 -11.31 35.21 -17.18
CA ALA A 316 -10.02 34.60 -16.92
C ALA A 316 -9.38 35.18 -15.65
N THR A 317 -8.81 34.29 -14.84
CA THR A 317 -8.10 34.67 -13.61
C THR A 317 -6.73 34.00 -13.57
N THR A 318 -5.79 34.60 -12.86
CA THR A 318 -4.46 34.03 -12.63
C THR A 318 -4.42 33.45 -11.21
N LEU A 319 -4.13 32.16 -11.14
CA LEU A 319 -3.93 31.44 -9.89
C LEU A 319 -2.57 30.76 -9.92
N SER A 320 -1.85 30.78 -8.82
CA SER A 320 -0.57 30.09 -8.68
C SER A 320 -0.76 28.58 -8.88
N GLY A 321 0.03 27.98 -9.76
CA GLY A 321 -0.06 26.56 -10.08
C GLY A 321 -1.19 26.16 -11.03
N TYR A 322 -2.00 27.11 -11.52
CA TYR A 322 -3.11 26.85 -12.43
C TYR A 322 -3.06 27.80 -13.64
N THR A 323 -3.35 27.28 -14.81
CA THR A 323 -3.41 28.03 -16.07
C THR A 323 -4.80 27.96 -16.68
N ASN A 324 -5.18 28.98 -17.44
CA ASN A 324 -6.46 29.03 -18.19
C ASN A 324 -7.69 28.75 -17.29
N VAL A 325 -7.71 29.36 -16.10
CA VAL A 325 -8.84 29.28 -15.17
C VAL A 325 -9.78 30.45 -15.40
N TYR A 326 -11.07 30.18 -15.39
CA TYR A 326 -12.13 31.17 -15.50
C TYR A 326 -12.90 31.20 -14.18
N GLN A 327 -13.30 32.41 -13.75
CA GLN A 327 -13.93 32.68 -12.45
C GLN A 327 -15.16 33.56 -12.60
N ALA A 328 -16.17 33.30 -11.79
CA ALA A 328 -17.27 34.21 -11.44
C ALA A 328 -17.45 34.20 -9.93
N VAL A 329 -17.74 35.36 -9.35
CA VAL A 329 -18.13 35.52 -7.95
C VAL A 329 -19.60 35.92 -7.92
N VAL A 330 -20.45 35.09 -7.35
CA VAL A 330 -21.89 35.28 -7.25
C VAL A 330 -22.25 35.61 -5.81
N PRO A 331 -22.71 36.84 -5.52
CA PRO A 331 -23.08 37.26 -4.17
C PRO A 331 -24.31 36.53 -3.62
N GLY A 332 -24.37 36.43 -2.30
CA GLY A 332 -25.47 35.82 -1.56
C GLY A 332 -25.15 34.40 -1.07
N ASP A 333 -25.98 33.91 -0.19
CA ASP A 333 -25.90 32.55 0.33
C ASP A 333 -26.50 31.59 -0.71
N LEU A 334 -25.65 30.86 -1.39
CA LEU A 334 -26.03 29.88 -2.43
C LEU A 334 -25.98 28.43 -1.95
N LYS A 335 -25.84 28.19 -0.65
CA LYS A 335 -25.81 26.83 -0.11
C LYS A 335 -27.03 26.03 -0.61
N ASP A 336 -26.78 24.79 -0.94
CA ASP A 336 -27.76 23.81 -1.48
C ASP A 336 -28.34 24.19 -2.87
N GLN A 337 -27.84 25.26 -3.52
CA GLN A 337 -28.27 25.57 -4.87
C GLN A 337 -27.53 24.72 -5.91
N PRO A 338 -28.26 24.10 -6.86
CA PRO A 338 -27.62 23.45 -7.99
C PRO A 338 -27.00 24.47 -8.94
N TYR A 339 -25.86 24.12 -9.50
CA TYR A 339 -25.18 24.92 -10.52
C TYR A 339 -24.73 24.07 -11.70
N GLN A 340 -24.46 24.73 -12.83
CA GLN A 340 -24.00 24.09 -14.05
C GLN A 340 -23.02 25.01 -14.78
N PHE A 341 -21.83 24.49 -15.08
CA PHE A 341 -20.91 25.20 -15.98
C PHE A 341 -21.34 25.05 -17.44
N SER A 342 -20.97 26.04 -18.26
CA SER A 342 -21.06 25.98 -19.70
C SER A 342 -19.73 26.42 -20.32
N VAL A 343 -19.17 25.61 -21.21
CA VAL A 343 -17.93 25.87 -21.92
C VAL A 343 -18.22 25.80 -23.42
N GLY A 344 -17.90 26.89 -24.15
CA GLY A 344 -18.22 26.97 -25.57
C GLY A 344 -19.72 26.91 -25.91
N GLY A 345 -20.61 27.15 -24.92
CA GLY A 345 -22.05 27.03 -25.06
C GLY A 345 -22.60 25.61 -24.77
N VAL A 346 -21.77 24.66 -24.37
CA VAL A 346 -22.14 23.30 -23.98
C VAL A 346 -22.19 23.22 -22.45
N ALA A 347 -23.25 22.66 -21.89
CA ALA A 347 -23.34 22.35 -20.47
C ALA A 347 -22.35 21.23 -20.12
N VAL A 348 -21.52 21.45 -19.08
CA VAL A 348 -20.48 20.50 -18.64
C VAL A 348 -20.56 20.30 -17.13
N PRO A 349 -20.22 19.10 -16.60
CA PRO A 349 -20.07 18.89 -15.15
C PRO A 349 -18.91 19.74 -14.62
N ASP A 350 -18.89 19.89 -13.30
CA ASP A 350 -17.74 20.43 -12.60
C ASP A 350 -16.83 19.27 -12.17
N PRO A 351 -15.59 19.15 -12.64
CA PRO A 351 -14.67 18.10 -12.20
C PRO A 351 -14.27 18.17 -10.71
N TYR A 352 -14.63 19.26 -10.04
CA TYR A 352 -14.38 19.51 -8.62
C TYR A 352 -15.68 19.57 -7.79
N ALA A 353 -16.79 19.08 -8.32
CA ALA A 353 -18.05 19.10 -7.60
C ALA A 353 -17.95 18.22 -6.34
N GLN A 354 -18.09 18.82 -5.15
CA GLN A 354 -18.08 18.10 -3.87
C GLN A 354 -19.45 17.44 -3.57
N MET A 355 -20.44 17.76 -4.36
CA MET A 355 -21.77 17.17 -4.34
C MET A 355 -22.45 17.36 -5.70
N VAL A 356 -23.07 16.28 -6.18
CA VAL A 356 -23.85 16.28 -7.40
C VAL A 356 -25.32 16.05 -7.05
N LYS A 357 -26.21 16.75 -7.77
CA LYS A 357 -27.64 16.53 -7.63
C LYS A 357 -28.02 15.14 -8.17
N PRO A 358 -28.72 14.31 -7.40
CA PRO A 358 -29.08 12.95 -7.77
C PRO A 358 -29.65 12.80 -9.18
N GLY A 359 -29.13 11.84 -9.95
CA GLY A 359 -29.55 11.53 -11.32
C GLY A 359 -29.18 12.60 -12.36
N THR A 360 -28.27 13.51 -12.06
CA THR A 360 -27.82 14.58 -12.96
C THR A 360 -26.30 14.76 -12.88
N THR A 361 -25.74 15.65 -13.73
CA THR A 361 -24.34 16.11 -13.68
C THR A 361 -24.22 17.53 -13.12
N GLN A 362 -25.28 18.05 -12.47
CA GLN A 362 -25.26 19.39 -11.88
C GLN A 362 -24.57 19.35 -10.50
N GLY A 363 -23.55 20.15 -10.33
CA GLY A 363 -22.96 20.38 -9.01
C GLY A 363 -23.97 21.03 -8.07
N VAL A 364 -23.82 20.83 -6.77
CA VAL A 364 -24.55 21.50 -5.72
C VAL A 364 -23.57 22.26 -4.84
N VAL A 365 -23.86 23.52 -4.52
CA VAL A 365 -23.01 24.33 -3.64
C VAL A 365 -23.12 23.79 -2.21
N VAL A 366 -22.02 23.32 -1.65
CA VAL A 366 -21.96 22.73 -0.30
C VAL A 366 -20.77 23.29 0.48
N ASP A 367 -20.80 23.12 1.79
CA ASP A 367 -19.67 23.34 2.69
C ASP A 367 -19.32 21.99 3.35
N THR A 368 -18.58 21.17 2.60
CA THR A 368 -18.24 19.81 3.05
C THR A 368 -17.44 19.82 4.35
N ALA A 369 -16.54 20.79 4.51
CA ALA A 369 -15.70 20.89 5.71
C ALA A 369 -16.50 21.22 6.97
N ALA A 370 -17.60 21.96 6.86
CA ALA A 370 -18.46 22.29 8.00
C ALA A 370 -19.32 21.12 8.49
N VAL A 371 -19.56 20.11 7.64
CA VAL A 371 -20.34 18.93 8.03
C VAL A 371 -19.48 17.98 8.86
N THR A 372 -19.86 17.74 10.10
CA THR A 372 -19.18 16.80 11.01
C THR A 372 -19.97 15.51 11.20
N PRO A 373 -19.31 14.39 11.58
CA PRO A 373 -19.99 13.16 11.95
C PRO A 373 -21.04 13.37 13.06
N SER A 374 -22.13 12.61 12.99
CA SER A 374 -23.28 12.71 13.91
C SER A 374 -22.93 12.42 15.36
N ALA A 375 -21.84 11.72 15.64
CA ALA A 375 -21.37 11.39 16.98
C ALA A 375 -20.71 12.58 17.72
N GLY A 376 -20.82 13.80 17.18
CA GLY A 376 -20.27 15.01 17.78
C GLY A 376 -18.80 15.26 17.45
N GLY A 377 -18.32 14.72 16.33
CA GLY A 377 -16.97 14.82 15.80
C GLY A 377 -16.33 13.47 15.57
N TRP A 378 -15.13 13.51 15.02
CA TRP A 378 -14.38 12.30 14.67
C TRP A 378 -13.93 11.54 15.92
N GLY A 379 -14.12 10.20 15.93
CA GLY A 379 -13.47 9.29 16.86
C GLY A 379 -11.97 9.16 16.60
N SER A 380 -11.29 8.44 17.50
CA SER A 380 -9.88 8.13 17.31
C SER A 380 -9.71 7.22 16.08
N ARG A 381 -8.84 7.62 15.16
CA ARG A 381 -8.40 6.79 14.06
C ARG A 381 -7.59 5.61 14.60
N PRO A 382 -7.77 4.39 14.10
CA PRO A 382 -6.91 3.28 14.46
C PRO A 382 -5.46 3.56 14.01
N ALA A 383 -4.50 3.41 14.92
CA ALA A 383 -3.08 3.53 14.59
C ALA A 383 -2.66 2.43 13.61
N LEU A 384 -1.71 2.74 12.74
CA LEU A 384 -1.06 1.81 11.82
C LEU A 384 0.45 2.13 11.83
N VAL A 385 1.15 1.65 12.85
CA VAL A 385 2.58 1.95 13.04
C VAL A 385 3.39 1.41 11.87
N ASN A 386 3.12 0.18 11.47
CA ASN A 386 3.72 -0.42 10.27
C ASN A 386 2.60 -0.85 9.33
N ARG A 387 2.76 -0.62 8.05
CA ARG A 387 1.75 -0.99 7.05
C ARG A 387 1.55 -2.51 6.94
N GLU A 388 2.57 -3.30 7.28
CA GLU A 388 2.51 -4.76 7.37
C GLU A 388 1.60 -5.28 8.49
N ASP A 389 1.22 -4.40 9.44
CA ASP A 389 0.24 -4.72 10.50
C ASP A 389 -1.19 -4.73 9.97
N ALA A 390 -1.42 -4.18 8.79
CA ALA A 390 -2.71 -4.22 8.15
C ALA A 390 -3.08 -5.65 7.71
N VAL A 391 -4.35 -5.97 7.89
CA VAL A 391 -5.07 -7.08 7.25
C VAL A 391 -6.24 -6.44 6.56
N VAL A 392 -6.18 -6.34 5.24
CA VAL A 392 -7.16 -5.63 4.43
C VAL A 392 -8.28 -6.57 4.02
N TYR A 393 -9.51 -6.09 4.11
CA TYR A 393 -10.71 -6.80 3.66
C TYR A 393 -11.43 -5.98 2.60
N GLU A 394 -11.45 -6.47 1.36
CA GLU A 394 -12.18 -5.84 0.27
C GLU A 394 -13.66 -6.11 0.40
N LEU A 395 -14.50 -5.09 0.28
CA LEU A 395 -15.95 -5.23 0.30
C LEU A 395 -16.68 -4.21 -0.58
N SER A 396 -17.84 -4.61 -1.08
CA SER A 396 -18.79 -3.75 -1.78
C SER A 396 -19.77 -3.11 -0.81
N ALA A 397 -20.03 -1.81 -0.96
CA ALA A 397 -21.03 -1.12 -0.15
C ALA A 397 -22.42 -1.73 -0.32
N HIS A 398 -22.74 -2.23 -1.52
CA HIS A 398 -24.01 -2.87 -1.84
C HIS A 398 -24.05 -4.34 -1.41
N ASP A 399 -23.13 -5.14 -1.94
CA ASP A 399 -23.20 -6.61 -1.89
C ASP A 399 -23.07 -7.16 -0.46
N PHE A 400 -22.30 -6.48 0.39
CA PHE A 400 -22.01 -6.90 1.76
C PHE A 400 -23.26 -6.95 2.66
N THR A 401 -24.26 -6.09 2.39
CA THR A 401 -25.42 -5.94 3.28
C THR A 401 -26.79 -6.02 2.61
N VAL A 402 -26.88 -6.06 1.29
CA VAL A 402 -28.17 -6.00 0.55
C VAL A 402 -29.07 -7.19 0.86
N ASP A 403 -28.50 -8.39 1.03
CA ASP A 403 -29.27 -9.60 1.35
C ASP A 403 -29.92 -9.50 2.73
N PRO A 404 -31.20 -9.90 2.88
CA PRO A 404 -31.87 -9.90 4.18
C PRO A 404 -31.17 -10.69 5.29
N SER A 405 -30.37 -11.70 4.95
CA SER A 405 -29.56 -12.45 5.92
C SER A 405 -28.46 -11.63 6.57
N SER A 406 -28.16 -10.43 6.07
CA SER A 406 -27.24 -9.49 6.73
C SER A 406 -27.75 -9.07 8.12
N GLY A 407 -29.06 -9.16 8.39
CA GLY A 407 -29.69 -8.68 9.62
C GLY A 407 -29.71 -7.16 9.74
N VAL A 408 -29.25 -6.46 8.72
CA VAL A 408 -29.27 -5.00 8.64
C VAL A 408 -30.69 -4.51 8.43
N ASP A 409 -31.04 -3.35 9.02
CA ASP A 409 -32.32 -2.70 8.82
C ASP A 409 -32.62 -2.50 7.34
N ALA A 410 -33.84 -2.84 6.90
CA ALA A 410 -34.22 -2.84 5.49
C ALA A 410 -33.92 -1.51 4.76
N ALA A 411 -34.03 -0.37 5.45
CA ALA A 411 -33.73 0.95 4.89
C ALA A 411 -32.20 1.20 4.69
N LYS A 412 -31.34 0.42 5.34
CA LYS A 412 -29.88 0.56 5.31
C LYS A 412 -29.19 -0.51 4.47
N ARG A 413 -29.89 -1.53 4.03
CA ARG A 413 -29.30 -2.61 3.21
C ARG A 413 -28.75 -2.07 1.91
N GLY A 414 -27.53 -2.47 1.56
CA GLY A 414 -26.82 -1.98 0.38
C GLY A 414 -26.48 -0.49 0.42
N LYS A 415 -26.39 0.12 1.63
CA LYS A 415 -26.14 1.53 1.85
C LYS A 415 -24.95 1.73 2.80
N PHE A 416 -24.35 2.93 2.78
CA PHE A 416 -23.19 3.26 3.60
C PHE A 416 -23.39 2.95 5.11
N LEU A 417 -24.49 3.38 5.69
CA LEU A 417 -24.75 3.10 7.11
C LEU A 417 -25.14 1.65 7.39
N GLY A 418 -25.47 0.87 6.38
CA GLY A 418 -25.66 -0.57 6.52
C GLY A 418 -24.38 -1.30 6.85
N LEU A 419 -23.24 -0.86 6.26
CA LEU A 419 -21.92 -1.43 6.50
C LEU A 419 -21.51 -1.38 7.98
N VAL A 420 -21.95 -0.36 8.69
CA VAL A 420 -21.51 -0.04 10.06
C VAL A 420 -22.59 -0.24 11.11
N GLN A 421 -23.74 -0.80 10.75
CA GLN A 421 -24.77 -1.14 11.73
C GLN A 421 -24.28 -2.27 12.64
N THR A 422 -24.19 -1.99 13.93
CA THR A 422 -23.77 -2.94 14.97
C THR A 422 -24.91 -3.82 15.49
N GLY A 423 -24.59 -4.95 16.09
CA GLY A 423 -25.56 -5.87 16.70
C GLY A 423 -26.30 -6.75 15.68
N THR A 424 -25.91 -6.74 14.39
CA THR A 424 -26.55 -7.53 13.35
C THR A 424 -26.15 -9.00 13.47
N THR A 425 -27.13 -9.88 13.25
CA THR A 425 -26.95 -11.34 13.34
C THR A 425 -27.88 -12.07 12.37
N TYR A 426 -27.47 -13.28 11.98
CA TYR A 426 -28.30 -14.22 11.25
C TYR A 426 -28.07 -15.65 11.76
N GLY A 427 -29.13 -16.36 12.13
CA GLY A 427 -29.02 -17.74 12.62
C GLY A 427 -28.07 -17.93 13.81
N GLY A 428 -27.87 -16.88 14.62
CA GLY A 428 -26.96 -16.88 15.77
C GLY A 428 -25.50 -16.49 15.49
N VAL A 429 -25.12 -16.24 14.22
CA VAL A 429 -23.77 -15.73 13.89
C VAL A 429 -23.80 -14.20 13.70
N ARG A 430 -22.70 -13.53 14.00
CA ARG A 430 -22.51 -12.10 13.75
C ARG A 430 -22.37 -11.82 12.27
N THR A 431 -22.95 -10.72 11.81
CA THR A 431 -22.91 -10.23 10.43
C THR A 431 -22.38 -8.79 10.40
N GLY A 432 -22.22 -8.20 9.22
CA GLY A 432 -21.82 -6.80 9.06
C GLY A 432 -20.52 -6.46 9.77
N ILE A 433 -20.44 -5.27 10.36
CA ILE A 433 -19.21 -4.79 11.05
C ILE A 433 -18.80 -5.68 12.23
N ASP A 434 -19.76 -6.28 12.95
CA ASP A 434 -19.44 -7.17 14.06
C ASP A 434 -18.81 -8.50 13.60
N HIS A 435 -19.08 -8.90 12.36
CA HIS A 435 -18.36 -10.00 11.71
C HIS A 435 -16.91 -9.60 11.39
N LEU A 436 -16.67 -8.42 10.80
CA LEU A 436 -15.32 -7.93 10.49
C LEU A 436 -14.45 -7.85 11.77
N LYS A 437 -15.03 -7.34 12.86
CA LYS A 437 -14.37 -7.33 14.18
C LYS A 437 -14.06 -8.74 14.69
N GLN A 438 -14.99 -9.67 14.51
CA GLN A 438 -14.80 -11.08 14.91
C GLN A 438 -13.72 -11.75 14.08
N LEU A 439 -13.64 -11.44 12.79
CA LEU A 439 -12.62 -11.94 11.88
C LEU A 439 -11.24 -11.40 12.24
N GLY A 440 -11.16 -10.15 12.69
CA GLY A 440 -9.95 -9.52 13.18
C GLY A 440 -9.20 -8.70 12.11
N VAL A 441 -9.86 -8.33 11.01
CA VAL A 441 -9.30 -7.42 10.00
C VAL A 441 -9.10 -6.02 10.59
N THR A 442 -8.15 -5.26 10.05
CA THR A 442 -7.75 -3.96 10.56
C THR A 442 -8.05 -2.82 9.60
N ALA A 443 -8.32 -3.14 8.35
CA ALA A 443 -8.72 -2.19 7.33
C ALA A 443 -9.76 -2.80 6.39
N VAL A 444 -10.68 -1.98 5.89
CA VAL A 444 -11.53 -2.31 4.76
C VAL A 444 -11.05 -1.57 3.51
N GLN A 445 -10.99 -2.26 2.38
CA GLN A 445 -10.92 -1.67 1.05
C GLN A 445 -12.36 -1.57 0.54
N LEU A 446 -12.90 -0.36 0.54
CA LEU A 446 -14.25 -0.11 0.06
C LEU A 446 -14.21 0.04 -1.46
N MET A 447 -14.85 -0.86 -2.19
CA MET A 447 -15.02 -0.80 -3.64
C MET A 447 -15.60 0.56 -4.04
N PRO A 448 -15.54 0.98 -5.34
CA PRO A 448 -15.83 2.35 -5.74
C PRO A 448 -17.07 2.95 -5.07
N SER A 449 -16.92 4.09 -4.45
CA SER A 449 -17.96 4.71 -3.61
C SER A 449 -18.16 6.20 -3.90
N PHE A 450 -17.49 6.73 -4.92
CA PHE A 450 -17.84 8.03 -5.51
C PHE A 450 -18.81 7.86 -6.67
N ASP A 451 -19.41 8.96 -7.15
CA ASP A 451 -20.51 8.99 -8.09
C ASP A 451 -20.19 8.29 -9.43
N PHE A 452 -21.03 7.33 -9.84
CA PHE A 452 -20.85 6.53 -11.04
C PHE A 452 -22.10 6.51 -11.94
N GLY A 453 -21.89 6.18 -13.24
CA GLY A 453 -22.91 6.34 -14.27
C GLY A 453 -23.95 5.22 -14.38
N SER A 454 -23.64 4.02 -13.92
CA SER A 454 -24.50 2.85 -13.96
C SER A 454 -25.46 2.80 -12.77
N THR A 455 -26.44 1.90 -12.82
CA THR A 455 -27.34 1.66 -11.69
C THR A 455 -26.99 0.36 -11.00
N VAL A 456 -27.13 0.32 -9.66
CA VAL A 456 -26.98 -0.92 -8.89
C VAL A 456 -28.03 -1.96 -9.32
N PRO A 457 -27.68 -3.28 -9.31
CA PRO A 457 -26.38 -3.81 -8.90
C PRO A 457 -25.30 -3.56 -9.95
N ASN A 458 -24.30 -2.78 -9.58
CA ASN A 458 -23.06 -2.51 -10.35
C ASN A 458 -21.98 -2.14 -9.33
N TRP A 459 -20.71 -2.47 -9.63
CA TRP A 459 -19.62 -2.22 -8.68
C TRP A 459 -19.06 -0.79 -8.70
N GLY A 460 -19.52 0.05 -9.66
CA GLY A 460 -19.17 1.46 -9.70
C GLY A 460 -17.84 1.81 -10.39
N TYR A 461 -17.26 0.90 -11.18
CA TYR A 461 -16.04 1.17 -11.96
C TYR A 461 -16.31 1.98 -13.24
N ASP A 462 -17.24 2.92 -13.20
CA ASP A 462 -17.61 3.79 -14.31
C ASP A 462 -17.96 5.22 -13.82
N PRO A 463 -16.95 5.94 -13.26
CA PRO A 463 -17.15 7.18 -12.53
C PRO A 463 -17.65 8.34 -13.40
N VAL A 464 -18.51 9.17 -12.82
CA VAL A 464 -19.03 10.42 -13.39
C VAL A 464 -18.45 11.63 -12.66
N ASP A 465 -18.30 11.51 -11.33
CA ASP A 465 -17.71 12.55 -10.48
C ASP A 465 -16.77 11.91 -9.45
N TYR A 466 -15.59 12.55 -9.24
CA TYR A 466 -14.56 11.99 -8.37
C TYR A 466 -14.63 12.44 -6.90
N ASN A 467 -15.49 13.42 -6.58
CA ASN A 467 -15.51 14.06 -5.26
C ASN A 467 -16.84 13.94 -4.51
N THR A 468 -17.84 13.34 -5.14
CA THR A 468 -19.18 13.18 -4.57
C THR A 468 -19.40 11.73 -4.11
N PRO A 469 -19.86 11.47 -2.86
CA PRO A 469 -20.30 10.13 -2.46
C PRO A 469 -21.44 9.61 -3.32
N GLU A 470 -21.40 8.32 -3.68
CA GLU A 470 -22.42 7.66 -4.53
C GLU A 470 -23.81 7.79 -3.94
N GLU A 471 -24.74 8.31 -4.74
CA GLU A 471 -26.12 8.56 -4.31
C GLU A 471 -26.92 7.29 -4.07
N GLN A 472 -26.64 6.25 -4.87
CA GLN A 472 -27.36 4.97 -4.78
C GLN A 472 -26.99 4.21 -3.50
N TYR A 473 -25.85 4.51 -2.87
CA TYR A 473 -25.44 3.98 -1.57
C TYR A 473 -25.88 4.86 -0.39
N SER A 474 -26.49 6.01 -0.65
CA SER A 474 -27.02 6.87 0.41
C SER A 474 -28.50 6.59 0.72
N GLN A 475 -28.88 6.78 1.98
CA GLN A 475 -30.29 6.80 2.43
C GLN A 475 -30.93 8.17 2.22
N PHE A 476 -30.13 9.20 1.95
CA PHE A 476 -30.55 10.58 1.95
C PHE A 476 -30.44 11.21 0.58
N THR A 477 -31.24 12.24 0.35
CA THR A 477 -31.20 13.05 -0.88
C THR A 477 -30.70 14.47 -0.62
N ALA A 478 -30.77 14.95 0.64
CA ALA A 478 -30.27 16.25 1.01
C ALA A 478 -28.73 16.25 1.02
N PRO A 479 -28.06 17.25 0.45
CA PRO A 479 -26.60 17.26 0.26
C PRO A 479 -25.82 17.07 1.56
N GLU A 480 -26.13 17.81 2.61
CA GLU A 480 -25.43 17.68 3.89
C GLU A 480 -25.63 16.32 4.56
N ASP A 481 -26.81 15.70 4.41
CA ASP A 481 -27.08 14.41 5.01
C ASP A 481 -26.32 13.30 4.26
N ARG A 482 -26.14 13.40 2.94
CA ARG A 482 -25.30 12.50 2.15
C ARG A 482 -23.82 12.62 2.57
N ILE A 483 -23.31 13.86 2.72
CA ILE A 483 -21.96 14.10 3.20
C ILE A 483 -21.77 13.49 4.59
N ARG A 484 -22.72 13.75 5.49
CA ARG A 484 -22.68 13.27 6.87
C ARG A 484 -22.75 11.75 6.94
N GLU A 485 -23.60 11.13 6.12
CA GLU A 485 -23.73 9.66 6.06
C GLU A 485 -22.39 8.98 5.74
N TYR A 486 -21.66 9.48 4.74
CA TYR A 486 -20.35 8.93 4.39
C TYR A 486 -19.34 9.15 5.53
N LYS A 487 -19.31 10.36 6.11
CA LYS A 487 -18.46 10.66 7.26
C LYS A 487 -18.80 9.79 8.48
N ASP A 488 -20.08 9.54 8.74
CA ASP A 488 -20.54 8.65 9.80
C ASP A 488 -20.09 7.21 9.55
N MET A 489 -20.13 6.72 8.32
CA MET A 489 -19.61 5.40 7.96
C MET A 489 -18.11 5.29 8.29
N VAL A 490 -17.28 6.22 7.83
CA VAL A 490 -15.84 6.23 8.11
C VAL A 490 -15.57 6.33 9.61
N ASP A 491 -16.23 7.26 10.31
CA ASP A 491 -16.10 7.43 11.76
C ASP A 491 -16.49 6.17 12.54
N GLN A 492 -17.53 5.47 12.12
CA GLN A 492 -17.96 4.24 12.79
C GLN A 492 -16.97 3.09 12.53
N PHE A 493 -16.37 2.98 11.35
CA PHE A 493 -15.27 2.05 11.12
C PHE A 493 -14.10 2.35 12.06
N HIS A 494 -13.67 3.61 12.18
CA HIS A 494 -12.60 4.02 13.10
C HIS A 494 -12.91 3.66 14.55
N ARG A 495 -14.11 4.00 15.04
CA ARG A 495 -14.54 3.66 16.41
C ARG A 495 -14.58 2.17 16.68
N ASN A 496 -14.64 1.35 15.66
CA ASN A 496 -14.59 -0.11 15.74
C ASN A 496 -13.20 -0.70 15.45
N GLY A 497 -12.15 0.14 15.36
CA GLY A 497 -10.77 -0.28 15.20
C GLY A 497 -10.43 -0.69 13.76
N ILE A 498 -11.17 -0.22 12.76
CA ILE A 498 -11.01 -0.56 11.34
C ILE A 498 -10.74 0.72 10.55
N ARG A 499 -9.70 0.73 9.73
CA ARG A 499 -9.35 1.81 8.78
C ARG A 499 -10.16 1.67 7.50
N VAL A 500 -10.31 2.75 6.76
CA VAL A 500 -11.04 2.77 5.48
C VAL A 500 -10.10 3.17 4.35
N ILE A 501 -9.88 2.25 3.42
CA ILE A 501 -9.15 2.47 2.17
C ILE A 501 -10.20 2.58 1.06
N MET A 502 -10.12 3.63 0.27
CA MET A 502 -11.07 3.86 -0.81
C MET A 502 -10.52 3.32 -2.13
N ASP A 503 -11.33 2.56 -2.86
CA ASP A 503 -11.00 2.17 -4.23
C ASP A 503 -11.31 3.32 -5.18
N VAL A 504 -10.29 3.82 -5.89
CA VAL A 504 -10.40 4.99 -6.75
C VAL A 504 -10.16 4.67 -8.21
N VAL A 505 -11.07 5.13 -9.07
CA VAL A 505 -11.10 4.85 -10.50
C VAL A 505 -10.73 6.13 -11.27
N TYR A 506 -9.49 6.61 -11.11
CA TYR A 506 -9.05 7.81 -11.86
C TYR A 506 -8.54 7.50 -13.27
N ASN A 507 -8.49 6.24 -13.64
CA ASN A 507 -7.96 5.81 -14.93
C ASN A 507 -8.90 6.10 -16.12
N HIS A 508 -10.20 6.28 -15.90
CA HIS A 508 -11.19 6.64 -16.93
C HIS A 508 -12.45 7.28 -16.32
N THR A 509 -13.40 7.67 -17.16
CA THR A 509 -14.74 8.13 -16.76
C THR A 509 -15.81 7.29 -17.43
N TYR A 510 -17.07 7.35 -16.95
CA TYR A 510 -18.23 6.63 -17.53
C TYR A 510 -18.32 6.79 -19.05
N THR A 511 -18.18 8.00 -19.55
CA THR A 511 -18.08 8.28 -20.98
C THR A 511 -17.08 9.41 -21.24
N LYS A 512 -16.46 9.43 -22.42
CA LYS A 512 -15.52 10.49 -22.80
C LYS A 512 -16.12 11.90 -22.72
N SER A 513 -17.44 12.05 -22.85
CA SER A 513 -18.12 13.35 -22.79
C SER A 513 -18.15 13.95 -21.38
N VAL A 514 -17.89 13.17 -20.32
CA VAL A 514 -17.91 13.67 -18.93
C VAL A 514 -17.01 14.89 -18.83
N PHE A 515 -15.73 14.77 -19.13
CA PHE A 515 -14.80 15.92 -19.12
C PHE A 515 -14.40 16.39 -20.53
N GLY A 516 -14.58 15.56 -21.57
CA GLY A 516 -14.18 15.90 -22.95
C GLY A 516 -14.95 17.04 -23.57
N ASN A 517 -16.12 17.37 -23.06
CA ASN A 517 -16.88 18.57 -23.45
C ASN A 517 -16.31 19.86 -22.84
N ILE A 518 -15.43 19.76 -21.83
CA ILE A 518 -14.65 20.89 -21.29
C ILE A 518 -13.41 21.08 -22.17
N THR A 519 -12.61 20.01 -22.30
CA THR A 519 -11.42 19.96 -23.18
C THR A 519 -11.02 18.51 -23.42
N GLY A 520 -10.47 18.23 -24.60
CA GLY A 520 -9.90 16.92 -24.93
C GLY A 520 -8.66 16.53 -24.11
N LYS A 521 -8.03 17.49 -23.41
CA LYS A 521 -6.79 17.28 -22.62
C LYS A 521 -6.96 16.41 -21.38
N TYR A 522 -8.19 16.16 -20.94
CA TYR A 522 -8.45 15.19 -19.89
C TYR A 522 -8.14 13.75 -20.29
N TYR A 523 -8.05 13.45 -21.58
CA TYR A 523 -7.98 12.10 -22.08
C TYR A 523 -6.77 11.85 -22.97
N THR A 524 -6.15 10.68 -22.80
CA THR A 524 -5.08 10.24 -23.69
C THR A 524 -5.59 9.96 -25.11
N GLY A 525 -4.66 9.96 -26.07
CA GLY A 525 -4.94 9.50 -27.44
C GLY A 525 -4.97 7.97 -27.59
N THR A 526 -4.51 7.22 -26.57
CA THR A 526 -4.43 5.76 -26.53
C THR A 526 -5.39 5.24 -25.47
N ASP A 527 -6.12 4.18 -25.77
CA ASP A 527 -7.00 3.55 -24.80
C ASP A 527 -6.21 2.63 -23.87
N LEU A 528 -5.76 3.18 -22.74
CA LEU A 528 -4.99 2.46 -21.72
C LEU A 528 -5.88 1.71 -20.73
N SER A 529 -7.08 2.19 -20.46
CA SER A 529 -8.03 1.56 -19.54
C SER A 529 -8.82 0.39 -20.18
N GLY A 530 -8.88 0.36 -21.51
CA GLY A 530 -9.74 -0.59 -22.25
C GLY A 530 -11.20 -0.14 -22.38
N THR A 531 -11.54 1.07 -21.89
CA THR A 531 -12.90 1.64 -21.91
C THR A 531 -13.11 2.69 -23.02
N GLY A 532 -12.05 3.08 -23.74
CA GLY A 532 -12.07 4.04 -24.83
C GLY A 532 -11.90 5.52 -24.42
N ASN A 533 -11.69 5.79 -23.12
CA ASN A 533 -11.66 7.16 -22.57
C ASN A 533 -10.71 7.29 -21.36
N SER A 534 -9.51 6.77 -21.51
CA SER A 534 -8.48 6.83 -20.46
C SER A 534 -8.04 8.26 -20.14
N ILE A 535 -7.95 8.57 -18.86
CA ILE A 535 -7.50 9.86 -18.34
C ILE A 535 -6.00 10.05 -18.61
N ASP A 536 -5.60 11.29 -18.90
CA ASP A 536 -4.21 11.70 -19.15
C ASP A 536 -3.64 12.52 -17.98
N ASP A 537 -3.16 11.84 -16.97
CA ASP A 537 -2.45 12.45 -15.83
C ASP A 537 -1.08 13.03 -16.21
N GLY A 538 -0.60 12.82 -17.43
CA GLY A 538 0.55 13.52 -17.97
C GLY A 538 0.32 15.02 -18.24
N ASP A 539 -0.94 15.48 -18.35
CA ASP A 539 -1.26 16.91 -18.30
C ASP A 539 -1.23 17.39 -16.82
N PRO A 540 -0.43 18.43 -16.49
CA PRO A 540 -0.29 18.89 -15.10
C PRO A 540 -1.60 19.31 -14.42
N MET A 541 -2.59 19.80 -15.17
CA MET A 541 -3.88 20.19 -14.62
C MET A 541 -4.76 18.98 -14.30
N VAL A 542 -4.62 17.91 -15.06
CA VAL A 542 -5.31 16.63 -14.80
C VAL A 542 -4.68 15.91 -13.62
N SER A 543 -3.33 15.83 -13.58
CA SER A 543 -2.62 15.28 -12.41
C SER A 543 -2.97 16.04 -11.13
N ARG A 544 -3.09 17.38 -11.22
CA ARG A 544 -3.50 18.22 -10.08
C ARG A 544 -4.93 17.95 -9.65
N MET A 545 -5.86 17.76 -10.58
CA MET A 545 -7.25 17.39 -10.26
C MET A 545 -7.32 16.09 -9.44
N ILE A 546 -6.53 15.09 -9.83
CA ILE A 546 -6.47 13.82 -9.08
C ILE A 546 -5.90 14.05 -7.68
N GLN A 547 -4.81 14.81 -7.54
CA GLN A 547 -4.24 15.15 -6.24
C GLN A 547 -5.25 15.85 -5.33
N ASP A 548 -5.95 16.85 -5.86
CA ASP A 548 -6.94 17.63 -5.12
C ASP A 548 -8.13 16.76 -4.69
N SER A 549 -8.55 15.81 -5.53
CA SER A 549 -9.58 14.83 -5.21
C SER A 549 -9.13 13.87 -4.09
N LEU A 550 -7.93 13.33 -4.17
CA LEU A 550 -7.37 12.47 -3.11
C LEU A 550 -7.30 13.22 -1.77
N GLU A 551 -6.85 14.48 -1.79
CA GLU A 551 -6.80 15.29 -0.59
C GLU A 551 -8.18 15.58 -0.01
N HIS A 552 -9.19 15.83 -0.86
CA HIS A 552 -10.59 16.00 -0.44
C HIS A 552 -11.07 14.79 0.38
N TRP A 553 -10.83 13.58 -0.09
CA TRP A 553 -11.24 12.36 0.64
C TRP A 553 -10.47 12.17 1.95
N VAL A 554 -9.19 12.49 2.00
CA VAL A 554 -8.40 12.44 3.26
C VAL A 554 -8.85 13.52 4.24
N ARG A 555 -8.94 14.78 3.80
CA ARG A 555 -9.22 15.94 4.64
C ARG A 555 -10.65 15.93 5.14
N ASP A 556 -11.60 15.81 4.23
CA ASP A 556 -13.01 16.06 4.51
C ASP A 556 -13.76 14.80 4.94
N TYR A 557 -13.40 13.64 4.39
CA TYR A 557 -14.08 12.37 4.68
C TYR A 557 -13.28 11.43 5.58
N GLY A 558 -12.02 11.75 5.87
CA GLY A 558 -11.22 11.04 6.84
C GLY A 558 -10.75 9.66 6.41
N VAL A 559 -10.74 9.34 5.10
CA VAL A 559 -10.25 8.05 4.59
C VAL A 559 -8.76 7.86 4.90
N ASP A 560 -8.31 6.61 4.99
CA ASP A 560 -6.99 6.21 5.48
C ASP A 560 -6.06 5.74 4.37
N GLY A 561 -6.49 5.83 3.12
CA GLY A 561 -5.67 5.43 1.98
C GLY A 561 -6.49 5.13 0.74
N PHE A 562 -5.79 4.69 -0.31
CA PHE A 562 -6.37 4.51 -1.63
C PHE A 562 -5.83 3.25 -2.31
N ARG A 563 -6.75 2.49 -2.91
CA ARG A 563 -6.45 1.48 -3.91
C ARG A 563 -6.74 2.07 -5.28
N PHE A 564 -5.74 2.11 -6.13
CA PHE A 564 -5.89 2.63 -7.49
C PHE A 564 -6.26 1.51 -8.46
N ASP A 565 -7.48 1.59 -9.00
CA ASP A 565 -7.92 0.75 -10.11
C ASP A 565 -7.03 1.01 -11.32
N LEU A 566 -6.58 -0.06 -12.00
CA LEU A 566 -5.67 0.03 -13.14
C LEU A 566 -4.57 1.09 -12.93
N ALA A 567 -3.87 1.06 -11.80
CA ALA A 567 -2.80 2.02 -11.49
C ALA A 567 -1.76 2.12 -12.63
N GLY A 568 -1.67 1.07 -13.43
CA GLY A 568 -0.82 1.04 -14.61
C GLY A 568 -1.22 2.01 -15.74
N VAL A 569 -2.34 2.69 -15.66
CA VAL A 569 -2.68 3.81 -16.54
C VAL A 569 -1.92 5.08 -16.15
N HIS A 570 -1.61 5.23 -14.86
CA HIS A 570 -1.01 6.43 -14.28
C HIS A 570 0.52 6.44 -14.41
N TYR A 571 1.08 7.64 -14.56
CA TYR A 571 2.53 7.82 -14.49
C TYR A 571 3.04 7.58 -13.07
N TYR A 572 4.12 6.77 -12.91
CA TYR A 572 4.65 6.49 -11.58
C TYR A 572 5.14 7.74 -10.84
N LYS A 573 5.59 8.78 -11.59
CA LYS A 573 5.99 10.06 -11.00
C LYS A 573 4.81 10.83 -10.43
N ASP A 574 3.65 10.76 -11.08
CA ASP A 574 2.44 11.40 -10.58
C ASP A 574 1.88 10.65 -9.37
N ALA A 575 1.84 9.32 -9.41
CA ALA A 575 1.52 8.51 -8.23
C ALA A 575 2.45 8.80 -7.05
N TYR A 576 3.77 8.95 -7.29
CA TYR A 576 4.72 9.39 -6.28
C TYR A 576 4.36 10.78 -5.72
N ASN A 577 4.08 11.74 -6.60
CA ASN A 577 3.75 13.12 -6.21
C ASN A 577 2.50 13.17 -5.33
N TRP A 578 1.44 12.46 -5.71
CA TRP A 578 0.19 12.40 -4.94
C TRP A 578 0.40 11.81 -3.55
N ALA A 579 1.07 10.66 -3.47
CA ALA A 579 1.35 10.01 -2.19
C ALA A 579 2.27 10.87 -1.31
N ASN A 580 3.38 11.38 -1.85
CA ASN A 580 4.31 12.25 -1.13
C ASN A 580 3.67 13.55 -0.64
N TYR A 581 2.78 14.15 -1.45
CA TYR A 581 2.02 15.33 -1.04
C TYR A 581 1.16 15.02 0.17
N LEU A 582 0.38 13.95 0.11
CA LEU A 582 -0.55 13.58 1.19
C LEU A 582 0.18 13.14 2.46
N GLU A 583 1.23 12.34 2.37
CA GLU A 583 2.04 11.94 3.53
C GLU A 583 2.75 13.13 4.19
N THR A 584 3.15 14.12 3.40
CA THR A 584 3.78 15.34 3.91
C THR A 584 2.78 16.29 4.55
N THR A 585 1.58 16.39 3.97
CA THR A 585 0.52 17.29 4.44
C THR A 585 -0.19 16.72 5.67
N TYR A 586 -0.32 15.39 5.72
CA TYR A 586 -1.03 14.66 6.78
C TYR A 586 -0.15 13.59 7.42
N PRO A 587 0.99 13.96 8.04
CA PRO A 587 2.00 12.99 8.51
C PRO A 587 1.51 12.07 9.64
N ASP A 588 0.44 12.45 10.33
CA ASP A 588 -0.21 11.70 11.42
C ASP A 588 -1.34 10.78 10.94
N ARG A 589 -1.48 10.62 9.63
CA ARG A 589 -2.57 9.82 9.05
C ARG A 589 -2.18 8.39 8.72
N ASP A 590 -0.89 8.06 8.59
CA ASP A 590 -0.38 6.72 8.20
C ASP A 590 -1.11 6.18 6.98
N LEU A 591 -1.14 6.97 5.90
CA LEU A 591 -1.92 6.64 4.70
C LEU A 591 -1.37 5.41 3.99
N MET A 592 -2.25 4.59 3.44
CA MET A 592 -1.91 3.45 2.60
C MET A 592 -2.18 3.77 1.13
N PHE A 593 -1.21 3.51 0.25
CA PHE A 593 -1.34 3.67 -1.19
C PHE A 593 -0.92 2.38 -1.89
N TYR A 594 -1.77 1.85 -2.73
CA TYR A 594 -1.45 0.70 -3.58
C TYR A 594 -2.40 0.62 -4.76
N GLY A 595 -2.08 -0.22 -5.73
CA GLY A 595 -2.95 -0.39 -6.88
C GLY A 595 -2.57 -1.56 -7.76
N GLU A 596 -3.22 -1.65 -8.88
CA GLU A 596 -2.96 -2.67 -9.89
C GLU A 596 -1.84 -2.23 -10.84
N PRO A 597 -0.68 -2.93 -10.86
CA PRO A 597 0.47 -2.52 -11.66
C PRO A 597 0.33 -2.91 -13.15
N TRP A 598 -0.88 -2.83 -13.68
CA TRP A 598 -1.23 -3.11 -15.09
C TRP A 598 -2.31 -2.14 -15.59
N ASN A 599 -2.56 -2.17 -16.87
CA ASN A 599 -3.63 -1.44 -17.55
C ASN A 599 -4.63 -2.42 -18.18
N GLY A 600 -5.82 -1.93 -18.55
CA GLY A 600 -6.86 -2.72 -19.21
C GLY A 600 -6.75 -2.75 -20.74
N GLY A 601 -6.07 -1.75 -21.34
CA GLY A 601 -5.88 -1.60 -22.78
C GLY A 601 -4.53 -2.13 -23.26
N ALA A 602 -4.14 -1.74 -24.46
CA ALA A 602 -2.89 -2.17 -25.10
C ALA A 602 -2.15 -1.02 -25.78
N GLY A 603 -0.84 -1.20 -25.99
CA GLY A 603 -0.05 -0.31 -26.85
C GLY A 603 0.32 1.03 -26.21
N ASP A 604 0.58 1.04 -24.89
CA ASP A 604 1.07 2.24 -24.20
C ASP A 604 2.47 2.64 -24.73
N PRO A 605 2.62 3.80 -25.37
CA PRO A 605 3.93 4.27 -25.83
C PRO A 605 4.85 4.68 -24.67
N ASN A 606 4.32 4.88 -23.46
CA ASN A 606 5.01 5.34 -22.27
C ASN A 606 5.04 4.28 -21.16
N GLU A 607 4.88 3.00 -21.48
CA GLU A 607 4.75 1.92 -20.50
C GLU A 607 5.86 1.93 -19.44
N ALA A 608 7.10 2.22 -19.80
CA ALA A 608 8.23 2.34 -18.87
C ALA A 608 8.12 3.52 -17.86
N GLN A 609 7.18 4.44 -18.07
CA GLN A 609 6.92 5.58 -17.19
C GLN A 609 5.64 5.39 -16.35
N LYS A 610 4.96 4.28 -16.51
CA LYS A 610 3.70 3.99 -15.80
C LYS A 610 3.97 3.15 -14.53
N VAL A 611 2.97 3.07 -13.66
CA VAL A 611 3.04 2.19 -12.50
C VAL A 611 3.04 0.75 -12.96
N ARG A 612 4.17 0.08 -12.81
CA ARG A 612 4.42 -1.32 -13.18
C ARG A 612 5.28 -1.98 -12.12
N TYR A 613 5.35 -3.29 -12.08
CA TYR A 613 6.30 -3.98 -11.19
C TYR A 613 7.72 -3.42 -11.30
N GLY A 614 8.20 -3.11 -12.51
CA GLY A 614 9.54 -2.56 -12.72
C GLY A 614 9.75 -1.11 -12.27
N THR A 615 8.69 -0.35 -11.98
CA THR A 615 8.77 1.05 -11.50
C THR A 615 8.39 1.19 -10.01
N LEU A 616 7.88 0.13 -9.38
CA LEU A 616 7.52 0.13 -7.96
C LEU A 616 8.70 0.46 -7.02
N PRO A 617 9.94 0.02 -7.30
CA PRO A 617 11.09 0.45 -6.49
C PRO A 617 11.23 1.97 -6.36
N ALA A 618 10.88 2.72 -7.41
CA ALA A 618 10.89 4.18 -7.37
C ALA A 618 9.79 4.78 -6.45
N LEU A 619 8.79 4.00 -6.11
CA LEU A 619 7.65 4.39 -5.24
C LEU A 619 7.84 3.94 -3.77
N ALA A 620 8.93 3.23 -3.45
CA ALA A 620 9.25 2.78 -2.10
C ALA A 620 9.33 3.93 -1.07
N PRO A 621 9.89 5.13 -1.40
CA PRO A 621 9.97 6.23 -0.45
C PRO A 621 8.62 6.80 0.00
N VAL A 622 7.56 6.54 -0.75
CA VAL A 622 6.19 6.98 -0.46
C VAL A 622 5.27 5.80 -0.16
N HIS A 623 5.85 4.64 0.17
CA HIS A 623 5.10 3.45 0.58
C HIS A 623 3.97 3.04 -0.38
N PHE A 624 4.14 3.29 -1.67
CA PHE A 624 3.14 2.90 -2.67
C PHE A 624 3.35 1.44 -3.08
N GLY A 625 2.39 0.59 -2.74
CA GLY A 625 2.42 -0.84 -3.00
C GLY A 625 1.65 -1.25 -4.25
N ALA A 626 1.68 -2.54 -4.54
CA ALA A 626 0.92 -3.14 -5.64
C ALA A 626 0.40 -4.52 -5.32
N PHE A 627 -0.71 -4.87 -5.95
CA PHE A 627 -1.22 -6.23 -5.94
C PHE A 627 -0.21 -7.21 -6.53
N ASN A 628 0.13 -8.25 -5.76
CA ASN A 628 1.05 -9.30 -6.17
C ASN A 628 0.33 -10.36 -7.02
N GLY A 629 -0.04 -9.99 -8.24
CA GLY A 629 -0.76 -10.85 -9.18
C GLY A 629 0.01 -12.12 -9.53
N VAL A 630 1.34 -12.04 -9.55
CA VAL A 630 2.18 -13.18 -9.88
C VAL A 630 2.20 -14.21 -8.74
N TYR A 631 2.27 -13.76 -7.50
CA TYR A 631 2.16 -14.65 -6.34
C TYR A 631 0.76 -15.26 -6.24
N ARG A 632 -0.29 -14.46 -6.48
CA ARG A 632 -1.66 -14.96 -6.63
C ARG A 632 -1.71 -16.14 -7.59
N ASP A 633 -1.16 -15.97 -8.80
CA ASP A 633 -1.21 -16.99 -9.86
C ASP A 633 -0.34 -18.21 -9.51
N ALA A 634 0.78 -18.02 -8.81
CA ALA A 634 1.58 -19.13 -8.31
C ALA A 634 0.78 -19.97 -7.27
N ILE A 635 0.02 -19.34 -6.40
CA ILE A 635 -0.82 -20.04 -5.40
C ILE A 635 -2.03 -20.69 -6.07
N ARG A 636 -2.86 -19.90 -6.77
CA ARG A 636 -4.17 -20.37 -7.22
C ARG A 636 -4.21 -20.92 -8.66
N GLY A 637 -3.23 -20.59 -9.49
CA GLY A 637 -3.28 -20.76 -10.94
C GLY A 637 -3.97 -19.57 -11.61
N GLY A 638 -4.22 -19.68 -12.91
CA GLY A 638 -4.87 -18.59 -13.67
C GLY A 638 -6.24 -18.19 -13.09
N THR A 639 -6.64 -16.94 -13.33
CA THR A 639 -7.82 -16.34 -12.67
C THR A 639 -9.14 -17.00 -13.07
N ASN A 640 -9.34 -17.34 -14.36
CA ASN A 640 -10.62 -17.79 -14.93
C ASN A 640 -10.57 -19.15 -15.62
N ASP A 641 -9.44 -19.86 -15.55
CA ASP A 641 -9.31 -21.22 -16.04
C ASP A 641 -9.60 -22.28 -14.95
N ASN A 642 -9.51 -23.55 -15.29
CA ASN A 642 -9.75 -24.65 -14.36
C ASN A 642 -8.45 -25.34 -13.90
N VAL A 643 -7.30 -24.68 -14.02
CA VAL A 643 -5.98 -25.20 -13.61
C VAL A 643 -5.57 -24.54 -12.29
N MET A 644 -5.44 -25.35 -11.24
CA MET A 644 -4.92 -24.87 -9.96
C MET A 644 -3.38 -24.79 -9.97
N GLY A 645 -2.84 -23.82 -9.27
CA GLY A 645 -1.43 -23.69 -8.98
C GLY A 645 -0.99 -24.55 -7.78
N PHE A 646 -0.16 -23.96 -6.93
CA PHE A 646 0.38 -24.61 -5.72
C PHE A 646 -0.71 -25.22 -4.82
N MET A 647 -1.81 -24.52 -4.62
CA MET A 647 -2.92 -24.98 -3.78
C MET A 647 -3.53 -26.30 -4.27
N GLY A 648 -3.41 -26.60 -5.56
CA GLY A 648 -3.84 -27.88 -6.16
C GLY A 648 -2.76 -28.95 -6.19
N GLY A 649 -1.58 -28.67 -5.65
CA GLY A 649 -0.44 -29.61 -5.62
C GLY A 649 0.39 -29.63 -6.92
N SER A 650 0.15 -28.73 -7.87
CA SER A 650 0.78 -28.73 -9.18
C SER A 650 1.63 -27.48 -9.50
N GLY A 651 1.69 -26.53 -8.59
CA GLY A 651 2.42 -25.27 -8.78
C GLY A 651 3.94 -25.38 -8.59
N ASN A 652 4.65 -24.29 -8.85
CA ASN A 652 6.09 -24.17 -8.59
C ASN A 652 6.33 -23.81 -7.12
N PRO A 653 6.86 -24.71 -6.27
CA PRO A 653 7.09 -24.43 -4.85
C PRO A 653 8.17 -23.35 -4.63
N SER A 654 9.13 -23.17 -5.57
CA SER A 654 10.10 -22.07 -5.45
C SER A 654 9.46 -20.70 -5.62
N ALA A 655 8.43 -20.58 -6.46
CA ALA A 655 7.66 -19.33 -6.57
C ALA A 655 6.92 -19.00 -5.25
N ILE A 656 6.45 -20.03 -4.55
CA ILE A 656 5.82 -19.84 -3.23
C ILE A 656 6.88 -19.46 -2.18
N ALA A 657 8.04 -20.10 -2.19
CA ALA A 657 9.14 -19.76 -1.29
C ALA A 657 9.57 -18.29 -1.46
N PHE A 658 9.63 -17.81 -2.71
CA PHE A 658 9.93 -16.41 -3.00
C PHE A 658 8.79 -15.46 -2.60
N GLY A 659 7.55 -15.80 -2.92
CA GLY A 659 6.39 -14.98 -2.53
C GLY A 659 6.22 -14.86 -1.02
N LEU A 660 6.57 -15.91 -0.25
CA LEU A 660 6.58 -15.87 1.22
C LEU A 660 7.53 -14.80 1.78
N THR A 661 8.58 -14.45 1.05
CA THR A 661 9.52 -13.40 1.46
C THR A 661 9.05 -11.98 1.09
N GLY A 662 7.92 -11.80 0.40
CA GLY A 662 7.40 -10.50 -0.02
C GLY A 662 7.90 -10.03 -1.40
N SER A 663 8.37 -10.93 -2.27
CA SER A 663 8.78 -10.62 -3.67
C SER A 663 9.81 -9.50 -3.83
N PRO A 664 10.92 -9.56 -3.11
CA PRO A 664 11.95 -8.51 -3.05
C PRO A 664 12.72 -8.30 -4.34
N THR A 665 13.21 -7.08 -4.54
CA THR A 665 14.14 -6.74 -5.64
C THR A 665 15.57 -7.16 -5.36
N ASP A 666 15.94 -7.46 -4.14
CA ASP A 666 17.33 -7.75 -3.77
C ASP A 666 17.83 -9.02 -4.48
N ALA A 667 18.78 -8.80 -5.40
CA ALA A 667 19.39 -9.82 -6.24
C ALA A 667 20.38 -10.74 -5.49
N ASP A 668 20.67 -10.48 -4.23
CA ASP A 668 21.48 -11.38 -3.40
C ASP A 668 20.74 -12.65 -2.96
N SER A 669 19.48 -12.79 -3.34
CA SER A 669 18.87 -14.10 -3.38
C SER A 669 19.64 -14.92 -4.43
N THR A 670 20.58 -15.73 -3.97
CA THR A 670 21.36 -16.69 -4.78
C THR A 670 20.51 -17.77 -5.44
N ALA A 671 19.21 -17.75 -5.29
CA ALA A 671 18.27 -18.41 -6.15
C ALA A 671 18.26 -17.67 -7.48
N THR A 672 18.79 -18.31 -8.51
CA THR A 672 18.61 -17.89 -9.90
C THR A 672 17.12 -17.83 -10.23
N LEU A 673 16.51 -16.70 -9.88
CA LEU A 673 15.08 -16.40 -10.10
C LEU A 673 14.74 -16.24 -11.59
N SER A 674 15.74 -16.35 -12.49
CA SER A 674 15.54 -16.31 -13.94
C SER A 674 14.58 -17.39 -14.47
N ASP A 675 14.36 -18.46 -13.70
CA ASP A 675 13.38 -19.50 -14.05
C ASP A 675 12.01 -19.30 -13.36
N LEU A 676 11.89 -18.29 -12.50
CA LEU A 676 10.64 -17.95 -11.83
C LEU A 676 9.97 -16.81 -12.61
N TRP A 677 8.75 -17.02 -13.01
CA TRP A 677 7.89 -16.04 -13.70
C TRP A 677 7.50 -14.85 -12.81
N THR A 678 8.11 -14.70 -11.66
CA THR A 678 7.79 -13.71 -10.65
C THR A 678 8.77 -12.55 -10.74
N PRO A 679 8.37 -11.35 -11.18
CA PRO A 679 9.26 -10.20 -11.06
C PRO A 679 9.48 -9.92 -9.56
N ALA A 680 10.73 -9.80 -9.18
CA ALA A 680 11.12 -9.13 -7.96
C ALA A 680 10.76 -7.64 -8.15
N PHE A 681 9.99 -7.06 -7.23
CA PHE A 681 9.49 -5.69 -7.43
C PHE A 681 9.43 -4.85 -6.17
N ALA A 682 9.50 -5.43 -5.00
CA ALA A 682 9.33 -4.72 -3.75
C ALA A 682 10.69 -4.34 -3.16
N ASP A 683 10.94 -3.05 -2.97
CA ASP A 683 12.08 -2.53 -2.21
C ASP A 683 11.76 -2.39 -0.72
N ARG A 684 10.48 -2.57 -0.36
CA ARG A 684 9.97 -2.59 1.02
C ARG A 684 8.87 -3.66 1.13
N PRO A 685 8.73 -4.32 2.29
CA PRO A 685 7.69 -5.34 2.46
C PRO A 685 6.27 -4.79 2.27
N ASP A 686 6.01 -3.55 2.71
CA ASP A 686 4.72 -2.87 2.59
C ASP A 686 4.29 -2.56 1.15
N GLN A 687 5.19 -2.67 0.17
CA GLN A 687 4.84 -2.56 -1.24
C GLN A 687 4.10 -3.78 -1.80
N THR A 688 4.03 -4.87 -1.04
CA THR A 688 3.49 -6.14 -1.53
C THR A 688 2.10 -6.40 -0.95
N MET A 689 1.06 -6.25 -1.79
CA MET A 689 -0.32 -6.61 -1.44
C MET A 689 -0.57 -8.06 -1.87
N ASN A 690 -0.49 -8.99 -0.92
CA ASN A 690 -0.65 -10.43 -1.19
C ASN A 690 -2.11 -10.84 -1.09
N TYR A 691 -2.60 -11.57 -2.09
CA TYR A 691 -3.99 -11.98 -2.19
C TYR A 691 -4.13 -13.26 -3.02
N VAL A 692 -5.27 -13.90 -2.96
CA VAL A 692 -5.65 -15.02 -3.83
C VAL A 692 -6.96 -14.78 -4.55
N SER A 693 -7.75 -13.81 -4.08
CA SER A 693 -9.06 -13.45 -4.61
C SER A 693 -9.35 -11.97 -4.31
N ILE A 694 -10.03 -11.30 -5.21
CA ILE A 694 -10.67 -9.98 -5.07
C ILE A 694 -12.00 -10.02 -5.83
N HIS A 695 -12.70 -8.89 -5.93
CA HIS A 695 -13.99 -8.80 -6.64
C HIS A 695 -13.94 -9.33 -8.07
N ASP A 696 -12.83 -9.09 -8.79
CA ASP A 696 -12.63 -9.50 -10.18
C ASP A 696 -12.45 -11.01 -10.35
N ASN A 697 -12.92 -11.54 -11.47
CA ASN A 697 -12.77 -12.92 -11.89
C ASN A 697 -13.51 -13.91 -10.96
N LEU A 698 -13.16 -15.20 -11.03
CA LEU A 698 -13.69 -16.18 -10.08
C LEU A 698 -13.14 -15.88 -8.69
N ASN A 699 -13.99 -15.86 -7.66
CA ASN A 699 -13.51 -15.86 -6.29
C ASN A 699 -12.78 -17.19 -5.95
N LEU A 700 -12.18 -17.29 -4.78
CA LEU A 700 -11.31 -18.43 -4.45
C LEU A 700 -12.08 -19.75 -4.48
N TYR A 701 -13.25 -19.83 -3.85
CA TYR A 701 -14.03 -21.06 -3.77
C TYR A 701 -14.57 -21.50 -5.16
N ASP A 702 -15.01 -20.54 -5.98
CA ASP A 702 -15.46 -20.82 -7.34
C ASP A 702 -14.32 -21.32 -8.23
N LYS A 703 -13.12 -20.75 -8.10
CA LYS A 703 -11.93 -21.26 -8.79
C LYS A 703 -11.62 -22.70 -8.41
N ILE A 704 -11.69 -23.03 -7.12
CA ILE A 704 -11.42 -24.35 -6.59
C ILE A 704 -12.44 -25.37 -7.12
N THR A 705 -13.73 -25.01 -7.10
CA THR A 705 -14.80 -25.90 -7.57
C THR A 705 -14.82 -26.04 -9.09
N TYR A 706 -14.49 -24.96 -9.82
CA TYR A 706 -14.33 -25.01 -11.29
C TYR A 706 -13.19 -25.93 -11.71
N SER A 707 -12.18 -26.09 -10.86
CA SER A 707 -11.07 -27.03 -11.07
C SER A 707 -11.40 -28.47 -10.64
N GLY A 708 -12.64 -28.73 -10.23
CA GLY A 708 -13.17 -30.08 -9.92
C GLY A 708 -13.04 -30.52 -8.47
N ALA A 709 -12.50 -29.71 -7.56
CA ALA A 709 -12.53 -30.04 -6.14
C ALA A 709 -13.93 -29.85 -5.56
N THR A 710 -14.32 -30.71 -4.62
CA THR A 710 -15.67 -30.76 -4.09
C THR A 710 -15.71 -30.73 -2.56
N GLY A 711 -16.92 -30.51 -2.01
CA GLY A 711 -17.20 -30.44 -0.58
C GLY A 711 -16.98 -29.04 -0.03
N GLY A 712 -17.79 -28.66 0.96
CA GLY A 712 -17.67 -27.38 1.66
C GLY A 712 -16.46 -27.34 2.59
N ALA A 713 -16.54 -26.55 3.65
CA ALA A 713 -15.44 -26.26 4.57
C ALA A 713 -14.74 -27.49 5.17
N THR A 714 -15.41 -28.65 5.31
CA THR A 714 -14.83 -29.89 5.81
C THR A 714 -14.30 -30.82 4.70
N GLY A 715 -14.61 -30.52 3.44
CA GLY A 715 -14.20 -31.31 2.26
C GLY A 715 -12.85 -30.91 1.68
N THR A 716 -12.54 -31.43 0.50
CA THR A 716 -11.29 -31.13 -0.21
C THR A 716 -11.24 -29.66 -0.63
N ALA A 717 -12.35 -29.10 -1.12
CA ALA A 717 -12.37 -27.69 -1.51
C ALA A 717 -12.04 -26.75 -0.35
N GLY A 718 -12.62 -26.97 0.83
CA GLY A 718 -12.33 -26.15 2.01
C GLY A 718 -10.89 -26.35 2.56
N ARG A 719 -10.24 -27.51 2.34
CA ARG A 719 -8.81 -27.65 2.70
C ARG A 719 -7.92 -26.85 1.74
N ILE A 720 -8.20 -26.93 0.45
CA ILE A 720 -7.47 -26.18 -0.58
C ILE A 720 -7.61 -24.66 -0.34
N ASP A 721 -8.83 -24.22 -0.01
CA ASP A 721 -9.10 -22.83 0.35
C ASP A 721 -8.22 -22.36 1.51
N ARG A 722 -8.22 -23.12 2.62
CA ARG A 722 -7.39 -22.80 3.80
C ARG A 722 -5.88 -22.85 3.52
N LEU A 723 -5.41 -23.76 2.64
CA LEU A 723 -4.03 -23.76 2.20
C LEU A 723 -3.69 -22.44 1.46
N ALA A 724 -4.55 -22.02 0.54
CA ALA A 724 -4.33 -20.83 -0.26
C ALA A 724 -4.25 -19.57 0.62
N VAL A 725 -5.29 -19.31 1.43
CA VAL A 725 -5.30 -18.14 2.30
C VAL A 725 -4.28 -18.20 3.43
N GLY A 726 -4.03 -19.39 3.98
CA GLY A 726 -2.99 -19.59 4.98
C GLY A 726 -1.60 -19.23 4.44
N THR A 727 -1.32 -19.53 3.16
CA THR A 727 -0.08 -19.14 2.50
C THR A 727 0.03 -17.60 2.41
N VAL A 728 -1.05 -16.90 2.06
CA VAL A 728 -1.10 -15.42 2.05
C VAL A 728 -0.89 -14.84 3.45
N LEU A 729 -1.63 -15.32 4.45
CA LEU A 729 -1.60 -14.79 5.81
C LEU A 729 -0.28 -15.04 6.55
N THR A 730 0.54 -15.98 6.08
CA THR A 730 1.86 -16.26 6.65
C THR A 730 3.02 -15.69 5.84
N SER A 731 2.76 -14.98 4.75
CA SER A 731 3.76 -14.29 3.93
C SER A 731 4.13 -12.92 4.53
N GLN A 732 5.33 -12.44 4.21
CA GLN A 732 5.71 -11.04 4.44
C GLN A 732 4.92 -10.12 3.50
N GLY A 733 4.77 -8.85 3.86
CA GLY A 733 3.93 -7.88 3.15
C GLY A 733 2.52 -7.79 3.73
N VAL A 734 1.57 -7.20 3.02
CA VAL A 734 0.21 -6.91 3.47
C VAL A 734 -0.79 -7.90 2.85
N PRO A 735 -1.54 -8.68 3.64
CA PRO A 735 -2.57 -9.57 3.12
C PRO A 735 -3.87 -8.84 2.79
N VAL A 736 -4.49 -9.22 1.67
CA VAL A 736 -5.82 -8.78 1.24
C VAL A 736 -6.74 -9.99 1.11
N ILE A 737 -7.95 -9.89 1.64
CA ILE A 737 -8.99 -10.93 1.64
C ILE A 737 -10.24 -10.35 0.97
N ALA A 738 -10.83 -11.06 0.03
CA ALA A 738 -12.09 -10.67 -0.57
C ALA A 738 -13.29 -11.02 0.32
N GLU A 739 -14.35 -10.23 0.27
CA GLU A 739 -15.56 -10.45 1.05
C GLU A 739 -16.15 -11.85 0.81
N GLY A 740 -16.37 -12.57 1.91
CA GLY A 740 -17.00 -13.89 1.90
C GLY A 740 -16.07 -15.07 1.62
N ASP A 741 -14.80 -14.87 1.25
CA ASP A 741 -13.84 -15.96 1.09
C ASP A 741 -13.73 -16.80 2.37
N GLU A 742 -13.80 -16.16 3.54
CA GLU A 742 -13.67 -16.81 4.85
C GLU A 742 -14.84 -17.73 5.22
N PHE A 743 -15.89 -17.74 4.42
CA PHE A 743 -16.98 -18.74 4.54
C PHE A 743 -17.37 -19.34 3.18
N LEU A 744 -16.42 -19.39 2.23
CA LEU A 744 -16.53 -20.06 0.94
C LEU A 744 -17.66 -19.49 0.06
N ARG A 745 -17.75 -18.15 -0.03
CA ARG A 745 -18.70 -17.47 -0.94
C ARG A 745 -18.59 -18.03 -2.35
N SER A 746 -19.74 -18.22 -3.00
CA SER A 746 -19.82 -18.57 -4.40
C SER A 746 -20.68 -17.56 -5.18
N LYS A 747 -20.15 -17.10 -6.31
CA LYS A 747 -20.89 -16.31 -7.32
C LYS A 747 -21.55 -17.19 -8.38
N VAL A 748 -21.37 -18.52 -8.31
CA VAL A 748 -21.89 -19.47 -9.28
C VAL A 748 -23.32 -19.86 -8.95
N VAL A 749 -24.25 -19.40 -9.76
CA VAL A 749 -25.67 -19.74 -9.67
C VAL A 749 -26.02 -20.73 -10.77
N ASN A 750 -26.65 -21.87 -10.42
CA ASN A 750 -27.04 -22.94 -11.36
C ASN A 750 -25.89 -23.43 -12.27
N GLY A 751 -24.63 -23.37 -11.80
CA GLY A 751 -23.47 -23.83 -12.57
C GLY A 751 -22.97 -22.81 -13.61
N ASP A 752 -23.42 -21.56 -13.55
CA ASP A 752 -22.99 -20.50 -14.46
C ASP A 752 -21.69 -19.85 -13.98
N TYR A 753 -20.58 -20.45 -14.37
CA TYR A 753 -19.24 -19.91 -14.13
C TYR A 753 -18.92 -18.71 -15.02
N ASP A 754 -19.58 -18.55 -16.17
CA ASP A 754 -19.24 -17.45 -17.08
C ASP A 754 -19.73 -16.10 -16.52
N THR A 755 -20.90 -16.06 -15.91
CA THR A 755 -21.35 -14.90 -15.14
C THR A 755 -20.44 -14.67 -13.92
N ALA A 756 -20.05 -15.72 -13.18
CA ALA A 756 -19.20 -15.58 -12.00
C ALA A 756 -17.79 -15.03 -12.32
N LYS A 757 -17.26 -15.28 -13.52
CA LYS A 757 -15.96 -14.75 -13.98
C LYS A 757 -15.95 -13.24 -14.21
N ASN A 758 -17.09 -12.63 -14.49
CA ASN A 758 -17.25 -11.22 -14.78
C ASN A 758 -18.60 -10.72 -14.31
N SER A 759 -18.76 -10.57 -13.00
CA SER A 759 -20.05 -10.33 -12.35
C SER A 759 -20.31 -8.87 -11.97
N TYR A 760 -19.55 -7.91 -12.53
CA TYR A 760 -19.58 -6.49 -12.12
C TYR A 760 -20.98 -5.83 -12.16
N ASN A 761 -21.89 -6.34 -12.98
CA ASN A 761 -23.29 -5.88 -13.11
C ASN A 761 -24.30 -7.03 -12.98
N ALA A 762 -23.89 -8.12 -12.35
CA ALA A 762 -24.77 -9.26 -12.12
C ALA A 762 -25.79 -8.96 -11.01
N PRO A 763 -26.95 -9.63 -10.99
CA PRO A 763 -27.97 -9.39 -9.97
C PRO A 763 -27.50 -9.81 -8.58
N ASP A 764 -28.18 -9.33 -7.53
CA ASP A 764 -27.94 -9.66 -6.13
C ASP A 764 -27.88 -11.16 -5.85
N SER A 765 -28.62 -11.97 -6.59
CA SER A 765 -28.55 -13.44 -6.47
C SER A 765 -27.20 -14.04 -6.83
N VAL A 766 -26.29 -13.27 -7.46
CA VAL A 766 -24.90 -13.64 -7.78
C VAL A 766 -23.92 -12.97 -6.81
N ASN A 767 -24.05 -11.66 -6.61
CA ASN A 767 -23.05 -10.87 -5.91
C ASN A 767 -23.32 -10.69 -4.41
N ALA A 768 -24.58 -10.69 -3.96
CA ALA A 768 -24.88 -10.44 -2.55
C ALA A 768 -24.25 -11.49 -1.60
N ILE A 769 -23.81 -11.03 -0.45
CA ILE A 769 -23.29 -11.92 0.61
C ILE A 769 -24.42 -12.65 1.29
N HIS A 770 -24.43 -13.98 1.18
CA HIS A 770 -25.39 -14.87 1.85
C HIS A 770 -24.85 -15.32 3.21
N TRP A 771 -25.26 -14.64 4.29
CA TRP A 771 -24.72 -14.88 5.64
C TRP A 771 -25.02 -16.28 6.22
N GLY A 772 -25.95 -17.02 5.58
CA GLY A 772 -26.17 -18.45 5.87
C GLY A 772 -24.96 -19.31 5.58
N ASP A 773 -24.09 -18.91 4.65
CA ASP A 773 -22.87 -19.63 4.30
C ASP A 773 -21.85 -19.62 5.44
N LYS A 774 -21.82 -18.55 6.25
CA LYS A 774 -21.00 -18.50 7.47
C LYS A 774 -21.41 -19.59 8.49
N ILE A 775 -22.69 -19.94 8.57
CA ILE A 775 -23.18 -21.01 9.43
C ILE A 775 -22.76 -22.36 8.87
N THR A 776 -22.98 -22.57 7.59
CA THR A 776 -22.68 -23.81 6.87
C THR A 776 -21.18 -24.10 6.86
N ASN A 777 -20.36 -23.08 6.67
CA ASN A 777 -18.90 -23.16 6.51
C ASN A 777 -18.13 -22.61 7.72
N ALA A 778 -18.68 -22.72 8.92
CA ALA A 778 -18.12 -22.15 10.15
C ALA A 778 -16.67 -22.56 10.44
N SER A 779 -16.20 -23.73 9.96
CA SER A 779 -14.81 -24.15 10.14
C SER A 779 -13.84 -23.38 9.23
N ALA A 780 -14.27 -22.93 8.04
CA ALA A 780 -13.47 -22.04 7.22
C ALA A 780 -13.31 -20.68 7.92
N PHE A 781 -14.42 -20.06 8.34
CA PHE A 781 -14.38 -18.83 9.11
C PHE A 781 -13.48 -18.91 10.35
N THR A 782 -13.55 -20.03 11.08
CA THR A 782 -12.68 -20.24 12.26
C THR A 782 -11.21 -20.21 11.88
N TYR A 783 -10.83 -20.88 10.78
CA TYR A 783 -9.45 -20.91 10.31
C TYR A 783 -8.94 -19.51 9.92
N TYR A 784 -9.71 -18.75 9.11
CA TYR A 784 -9.33 -17.39 8.72
C TYR A 784 -9.14 -16.48 9.93
N ARG A 785 -10.09 -16.48 10.87
CA ARG A 785 -9.99 -15.72 12.13
C ARG A 785 -8.72 -16.08 12.91
N ASP A 786 -8.45 -17.37 13.07
CA ASP A 786 -7.34 -17.87 13.88
C ASP A 786 -5.99 -17.58 13.19
N ALA A 787 -5.92 -17.68 11.86
CA ALA A 787 -4.73 -17.32 11.10
C ALA A 787 -4.45 -15.81 11.14
N ILE A 788 -5.47 -14.97 11.05
CA ILE A 788 -5.34 -13.52 11.23
C ILE A 788 -4.89 -13.19 12.66
N ALA A 789 -5.47 -13.82 13.66
CA ALA A 789 -5.09 -13.61 15.05
C ALA A 789 -3.62 -14.01 15.30
N LEU A 790 -3.18 -15.14 14.72
CA LEU A 790 -1.80 -15.58 14.79
C LEU A 790 -0.86 -14.58 14.12
N ARG A 791 -1.17 -14.14 12.88
CA ARG A 791 -0.36 -13.13 12.19
C ARG A 791 -0.20 -11.86 13.03
N ARG A 792 -1.29 -11.34 13.58
CA ARG A 792 -1.28 -10.13 14.40
C ARG A 792 -0.50 -10.30 15.72
N ALA A 793 -0.45 -11.52 16.27
CA ALA A 793 0.29 -11.82 17.50
C ALA A 793 1.78 -12.13 17.26
N THR A 794 2.21 -12.39 16.00
CA THR A 794 3.53 -12.93 15.68
C THR A 794 4.30 -11.94 14.82
N ALA A 795 5.25 -11.21 15.41
CA ALA A 795 6.07 -10.21 14.70
C ALA A 795 6.87 -10.82 13.54
N ALA A 796 7.36 -12.06 13.69
CA ALA A 796 8.06 -12.80 12.64
C ALA A 796 7.27 -12.90 11.30
N LEU A 797 5.93 -12.82 11.33
CA LEU A 797 5.10 -12.85 10.12
C LEU A 797 4.89 -11.45 9.50
N ARG A 798 5.47 -10.41 10.10
CA ARG A 798 5.24 -9.00 9.74
C ARG A 798 6.53 -8.19 9.86
N LEU A 799 7.64 -8.73 9.31
CA LEU A 799 8.92 -8.03 9.28
C LEU A 799 8.78 -6.77 8.40
N THR A 800 9.29 -5.65 8.90
CA THR A 800 9.01 -4.32 8.35
C THR A 800 10.12 -3.77 7.46
N THR A 801 11.26 -4.44 7.40
CA THR A 801 12.39 -4.02 6.56
C THR A 801 12.92 -5.18 5.74
N TRP A 802 13.49 -4.84 4.60
CA TRP A 802 14.15 -5.80 3.74
C TRP A 802 15.36 -6.47 4.43
N SER A 803 16.15 -5.70 5.15
CA SER A 803 17.28 -6.22 5.93
C SER A 803 16.81 -7.25 6.98
N ALA A 804 15.69 -7.00 7.65
CA ALA A 804 15.12 -7.98 8.58
C ALA A 804 14.72 -9.27 7.87
N ILE A 805 14.00 -9.17 6.75
CA ILE A 805 13.60 -10.34 5.96
C ILE A 805 14.82 -11.13 5.50
N HIS A 806 15.82 -10.45 4.93
CA HIS A 806 17.04 -11.09 4.44
C HIS A 806 17.82 -11.81 5.54
N ASN A 807 17.94 -11.20 6.70
CA ASN A 807 18.74 -11.75 7.79
C ASN A 807 17.97 -12.79 8.63
N GLN A 808 16.66 -12.62 8.81
CA GLN A 808 15.86 -13.35 9.81
C GLN A 808 14.95 -14.42 9.20
N LEU A 809 14.78 -14.44 7.85
CA LEU A 809 13.92 -15.39 7.18
C LEU A 809 14.70 -16.25 6.20
N THR A 810 14.51 -17.56 6.27
CA THR A 810 15.03 -18.52 5.29
C THR A 810 13.92 -19.42 4.78
N THR A 811 13.93 -19.70 3.48
CA THR A 811 12.98 -20.63 2.87
C THR A 811 13.67 -21.90 2.39
N GLN A 812 12.94 -23.00 2.43
CA GLN A 812 13.39 -24.30 1.93
C GLN A 812 12.26 -24.98 1.18
N VAL A 813 12.59 -25.59 0.07
CA VAL A 813 11.67 -26.46 -0.68
C VAL A 813 12.06 -27.91 -0.42
N ASP A 814 11.10 -28.72 0.01
CA ASP A 814 11.25 -30.17 0.19
C ASP A 814 10.14 -30.89 -0.59
N GLY A 815 10.49 -31.40 -1.75
CA GLY A 815 9.52 -31.90 -2.72
C GLY A 815 8.59 -30.79 -3.20
N SER A 816 7.30 -30.87 -2.88
CA SER A 816 6.31 -29.82 -3.14
C SER A 816 6.02 -28.95 -1.93
N THR A 817 6.53 -29.32 -0.74
CA THR A 817 6.30 -28.59 0.52
C THR A 817 7.28 -27.42 0.64
N VAL A 818 6.78 -26.28 1.09
CA VAL A 818 7.59 -25.09 1.34
C VAL A 818 7.66 -24.83 2.84
N ILE A 819 8.87 -24.59 3.33
CA ILE A 819 9.14 -24.33 4.74
C ILE A 819 9.81 -22.96 4.85
N ALA A 820 9.23 -22.05 5.62
CA ALA A 820 9.87 -20.80 6.01
C ALA A 820 10.25 -20.87 7.49
N ARG A 821 11.50 -20.50 7.82
CA ARG A 821 12.02 -20.36 9.18
C ARG A 821 12.32 -18.90 9.45
N ILE A 822 11.73 -18.36 10.47
CA ILE A 822 11.76 -16.92 10.73
C ILE A 822 12.15 -16.71 12.19
N SER A 823 13.05 -15.75 12.44
CA SER A 823 13.35 -15.24 13.77
C SER A 823 12.69 -13.87 13.94
N SER A 824 12.02 -13.63 15.06
CA SER A 824 11.56 -12.29 15.42
C SER A 824 12.65 -11.46 16.11
N ASP A 825 13.79 -12.09 16.49
CA ASP A 825 14.89 -11.44 17.21
C ASP A 825 16.02 -11.05 16.27
N PRO A 826 16.25 -9.74 16.01
CA PRO A 826 17.39 -9.27 15.21
C PRO A 826 18.75 -9.61 15.82
N GLY A 827 18.82 -9.78 17.15
CA GLY A 827 20.03 -10.19 17.86
C GLY A 827 20.38 -11.67 17.73
N ALA A 828 19.42 -12.49 17.29
CA ALA A 828 19.59 -13.92 17.06
C ALA A 828 18.95 -14.37 15.72
N PRO A 829 19.33 -13.73 14.60
CA PRO A 829 18.61 -13.87 13.32
C PRO A 829 18.60 -15.31 12.78
N THR A 830 19.58 -16.12 13.13
CA THR A 830 19.69 -17.52 12.69
C THR A 830 18.98 -18.50 13.62
N THR A 831 18.33 -18.03 14.68
CA THR A 831 17.60 -18.83 15.65
C THR A 831 16.09 -18.65 15.45
N PRO A 832 15.45 -19.45 14.62
CA PRO A 832 14.04 -19.26 14.33
C PRO A 832 13.18 -19.50 15.58
N ASP A 833 12.18 -18.67 15.75
CA ASP A 833 11.10 -18.82 16.74
C ASP A 833 9.75 -19.10 16.09
N THR A 834 9.67 -18.96 14.77
CA THR A 834 8.48 -19.23 13.97
C THR A 834 8.84 -20.06 12.74
N ILE A 835 8.09 -21.14 12.51
CA ILE A 835 8.26 -21.99 11.33
C ILE A 835 6.91 -22.18 10.65
N VAL A 836 6.85 -21.82 9.39
CA VAL A 836 5.67 -22.00 8.51
C VAL A 836 5.94 -23.19 7.59
N VAL A 837 5.00 -24.11 7.51
CA VAL A 837 5.03 -25.25 6.59
C VAL A 837 3.79 -25.21 5.71
N ALA A 838 3.96 -24.92 4.42
CA ALA A 838 2.90 -24.99 3.43
C ALA A 838 2.99 -26.34 2.69
N ASN A 839 2.06 -27.23 2.99
CA ASN A 839 2.01 -28.59 2.41
C ASN A 839 0.87 -28.70 1.39
N PRO A 840 1.12 -28.64 0.08
CA PRO A 840 0.08 -28.77 -0.95
C PRO A 840 -0.29 -30.22 -1.25
N THR A 841 0.42 -31.20 -0.67
CA THR A 841 0.23 -32.62 -1.00
C THR A 841 -0.98 -33.21 -0.28
N THR A 842 -1.47 -34.33 -0.77
CA THR A 842 -2.57 -35.09 -0.15
C THR A 842 -2.13 -36.02 0.99
N THR A 843 -0.84 -35.97 1.35
CA THR A 843 -0.25 -36.74 2.46
C THR A 843 0.26 -35.81 3.55
N ALA A 844 0.23 -36.27 4.79
CA ALA A 844 0.80 -35.53 5.91
C ALA A 844 2.33 -35.37 5.73
N TYR A 845 2.84 -34.20 6.13
CA TYR A 845 4.28 -33.92 6.16
C TYR A 845 4.76 -33.91 7.63
N THR A 846 5.97 -34.34 7.89
CA THR A 846 6.57 -34.27 9.23
C THR A 846 7.66 -33.21 9.24
N ALA A 847 7.42 -32.12 9.99
CA ALA A 847 8.36 -31.02 10.08
C ALA A 847 9.60 -31.40 10.94
N THR A 848 10.77 -30.97 10.48
CA THR A 848 12.00 -31.02 11.28
C THR A 848 12.16 -29.67 11.98
N LEU A 849 11.98 -29.67 13.31
CA LEU A 849 12.09 -28.49 14.15
C LEU A 849 13.49 -28.44 14.81
N PRO A 850 14.09 -27.24 14.94
CA PRO A 850 15.31 -27.03 15.73
C PRO A 850 15.10 -27.44 17.19
N SER A 851 16.22 -27.58 17.95
CA SER A 851 16.15 -27.87 19.39
C SER A 851 15.40 -26.77 20.15
N GLY A 852 14.54 -27.16 21.08
CA GLY A 852 13.71 -26.26 21.88
C GLY A 852 12.30 -26.78 22.06
N THR A 853 11.49 -26.04 22.79
CA THR A 853 10.07 -26.36 22.97
C THR A 853 9.26 -25.65 21.92
N TRP A 854 8.51 -26.41 21.13
CA TRP A 854 7.71 -25.88 20.03
C TRP A 854 6.24 -26.21 20.24
N THR A 855 5.39 -25.24 19.94
CA THR A 855 3.93 -25.40 19.91
C THR A 855 3.45 -25.24 18.49
N LYS A 856 2.63 -26.17 18.03
CA LYS A 856 1.88 -26.01 16.78
C LYS A 856 0.79 -24.97 17.04
N ALA A 857 0.96 -23.76 16.53
CA ALA A 857 0.04 -22.63 16.77
C ALA A 857 -1.15 -22.62 15.80
N LEU A 858 -0.94 -23.12 14.56
CA LEU A 858 -1.96 -23.22 13.52
C LEU A 858 -1.85 -24.54 12.80
N ASN A 859 -2.98 -25.14 12.44
CA ASN A 859 -3.08 -26.30 11.55
C ASN A 859 -4.31 -26.18 10.64
N SER A 860 -4.66 -27.23 9.90
CA SER A 860 -5.81 -27.25 8.98
C SER A 860 -7.17 -26.92 9.61
N SER A 861 -7.29 -26.98 10.95
CA SER A 861 -8.52 -26.71 11.69
C SER A 861 -8.55 -25.33 12.37
N GLY A 862 -7.45 -24.56 12.28
CA GLY A 862 -7.27 -23.27 12.96
C GLY A 862 -6.25 -23.32 14.08
N ALA A 863 -6.39 -22.46 15.10
CA ALA A 863 -5.48 -22.39 16.24
C ALA A 863 -5.45 -23.69 17.04
N THR A 864 -4.26 -24.07 17.50
CA THR A 864 -4.05 -25.29 18.30
C THR A 864 -2.90 -25.09 19.29
N SER A 865 -2.73 -26.01 20.22
CA SER A 865 -1.60 -26.04 21.16
C SER A 865 -0.88 -27.38 21.15
N ALA A 866 -1.01 -28.16 20.06
CA ALA A 866 -0.34 -29.44 19.92
C ALA A 866 1.19 -29.31 19.87
N THR A 867 1.91 -30.34 20.30
CA THR A 867 3.38 -30.35 20.34
C THR A 867 3.98 -31.39 19.38
N ASP A 868 3.14 -32.09 18.60
CA ASP A 868 3.60 -32.99 17.56
C ASP A 868 4.11 -32.21 16.33
N THR A 869 4.93 -32.83 15.48
CA THR A 869 5.54 -32.22 14.29
C THR A 869 4.81 -32.57 12.99
N SER A 870 3.63 -33.19 13.09
CA SER A 870 2.82 -33.52 11.90
C SER A 870 2.15 -32.30 11.32
N CYS A 871 2.26 -32.10 10.01
CA CYS A 871 1.55 -31.09 9.22
C CYS A 871 0.49 -31.79 8.38
N ASP A 872 -0.74 -31.32 8.45
CA ASP A 872 -1.86 -31.94 7.75
C ASP A 872 -1.71 -31.87 6.22
N PRO A 873 -2.36 -32.78 5.45
CA PRO A 873 -2.46 -32.66 4.01
C PRO A 873 -3.17 -31.37 3.58
N GLN A 874 -2.73 -30.77 2.49
CA GLN A 874 -3.33 -29.56 1.90
C GLN A 874 -3.58 -28.48 2.96
N SER A 875 -2.52 -28.07 3.66
CA SER A 875 -2.62 -27.13 4.78
C SER A 875 -1.38 -26.26 4.94
N VAL A 876 -1.57 -25.15 5.62
CA VAL A 876 -0.48 -24.41 6.27
C VAL A 876 -0.45 -24.77 7.74
N THR A 877 0.72 -25.15 8.24
CA THR A 877 0.98 -25.40 9.66
C THR A 877 2.01 -24.40 10.15
N VAL A 878 1.74 -23.76 11.30
CA VAL A 878 2.68 -22.82 11.91
C VAL A 878 3.09 -23.34 13.28
N PHE A 879 4.40 -23.39 13.49
CA PHE A 879 5.00 -23.70 14.79
C PHE A 879 5.62 -22.43 15.37
N THR A 880 5.37 -22.18 16.64
CA THR A 880 5.99 -21.11 17.42
C THR A 880 6.79 -21.68 18.57
N ARG A 881 7.93 -21.06 18.85
CA ARG A 881 8.80 -21.46 19.96
C ARG A 881 8.33 -20.77 21.23
N THR A 882 8.24 -21.54 22.36
CA THR A 882 7.90 -21.03 23.70
C THR A 882 9.15 -20.74 24.51
#